data_eee3421275bc416fe94e5152afe9dca0
#
_entry.id   eee3421275bc416fe94e5152afe9dca0
#
_cell.length_a   1.000
_cell.length_b   1.000
_cell.length_c   1.000
_cell.angle_alpha   90.00
_cell.angle_beta   90.00
_cell.angle_gamma   90.00
#
_symmetry.space_group_name_H-M   'P 1'
#
loop_
_entity.id
_entity.type
_entity.pdbx_description
1 polymer ?
#
loop_
_entity_poly.entity_id
_entity_poly.type
_entity_poly.pdbx_seq_one_letter_code
_entity_poly.pdbx_strand_id
1 'polypeptide(L)'
;MKRLRGPTLGALLVIVLCFGAWRSAWAMGQRHDQADRHAPVVAPDTFASPSPCSATFHEQEIPDDGSWLQVCLLDPSAPDQSTITEVHVKYLLDHPDPNQLEIQLTRADTSISQTLWNRGNTIKGAKLGEAGSLDAFNGTPSQGEWHLLVRDVVPGQKGLLKVISIRADYAPVGPLPRMLSGTPGRPTSFHIPSGVTKSSTPDTDGKKSAETSNAASLQVSGWQDVKSETFEGVFPNAGWTLIDANPNDGKEYLWDDDDFRHHNGGWAAWPANGGVDGLDPAASSTYPPNMASWMIYGPFDLSDAKTAETAFWLWRQIQVSYDYVFFGISSDGSNFNGYKWDGTADWEQERLSLNDYLGKSTVWVAWLFVSDGSVQYEGPWVDDILIRKYVPGQVTAQGSFFYADRNNNTVLARFTKVYLYDQDPGGTDDLLATTTTNANGFFQFPARTNWDDDDTDPDPNNRRLDLYVVWETDYNDSATARHRVTNVSGQAYTWPSFTSSNAPDATVDFSSVLPVGWPNLEAMWIFQDLRRAWEYVRNNTNPQTDPGSVTARWETGRNDLTPCSGSCFYAGPGGPYIFIAQRSSLSADAVVHETGHNYMYNATGWWLWWDVGCYSHDLFTQEDVNCAWSEGWADFFALPVNSTLNPNDACFDYQIGPCQGILDQDYFNLETHSRNDNQAQFPFGDIVEGRVAGALYDLWDSTNEPIFDSATFGFDPIADMVFQAPHEDTFRKFWDSCKTSGQNKHQAVRAIYQNTIDYDTAPRFDPPLPDRVALQNLTMPHVIDLWDYSTDDESTDAELGWQIVNVTDARCGISLDSHFVNFAPQQGWLGSCDVTISVSDSIKANTDTFRVTVVPVRGRSFLPVILK
;
A
#
# COMPACT_ATOMS: atom_id res chain seq x y z
N MET A 1 -31.22 26.41 -49.96
CA MET A 1 -30.76 26.45 -51.38
C MET A 1 -29.73 25.37 -51.58
N LYS A 2 -30.09 24.51 -52.54
CA LYS A 2 -29.25 23.69 -53.44
C LYS A 2 -28.05 22.95 -52.82
N ARG A 3 -28.08 21.60 -52.72
CA ARG A 3 -27.84 20.54 -53.77
C ARG A 3 -26.38 20.57 -54.20
N LEU A 4 -25.64 19.50 -54.33
CA LEU A 4 -25.87 18.15 -54.79
C LEU A 4 -24.58 17.31 -54.65
N ARG A 5 -24.76 16.03 -54.36
CA ARG A 5 -24.22 14.78 -54.94
C ARG A 5 -22.79 14.34 -54.72
N GLY A 6 -22.74 13.13 -54.25
CA GLY A 6 -21.65 12.16 -54.38
C GLY A 6 -21.52 11.62 -55.85
N PRO A 7 -20.94 10.51 -56.16
CA PRO A 7 -21.00 9.17 -55.53
C PRO A 7 -19.70 8.30 -55.60
N THR A 8 -19.72 7.19 -54.93
CA THR A 8 -19.59 5.78 -55.33
C THR A 8 -18.24 5.07 -55.32
N LEU A 9 -18.32 3.90 -54.74
CA LEU A 9 -17.85 2.52 -55.09
C LEU A 9 -16.35 2.27 -54.87
N GLY A 10 -15.95 1.12 -54.38
CA GLY A 10 -16.52 -0.23 -54.21
C GLY A 10 -15.53 -1.06 -53.42
N ALA A 11 -15.98 -1.84 -52.62
CA ALA A 11 -16.18 -3.27 -52.60
C ALA A 11 -14.98 -4.10 -53.08
N LEU A 12 -14.45 -4.98 -52.24
CA LEU A 12 -14.65 -6.41 -52.38
C LEU A 12 -14.10 -7.21 -51.23
N LEU A 13 -14.96 -8.02 -50.73
CA LEU A 13 -14.91 -9.15 -49.84
C LEU A 13 -14.08 -10.33 -50.46
N VAL A 14 -13.25 -11.00 -49.69
CA VAL A 14 -13.00 -12.45 -49.91
C VAL A 14 -12.92 -13.16 -48.56
N ILE A 15 -13.95 -13.94 -48.31
CA ILE A 15 -14.03 -15.02 -47.34
C ILE A 15 -13.40 -16.26 -47.95
N VAL A 16 -12.53 -16.95 -47.24
CA VAL A 16 -12.29 -18.39 -47.53
C VAL A 16 -12.32 -19.15 -46.19
N LEU A 17 -13.44 -19.86 -46.02
CA LEU A 17 -13.60 -20.98 -45.13
C LEU A 17 -12.96 -22.21 -45.76
N CYS A 18 -12.23 -23.02 -45.00
CA CYS A 18 -12.10 -24.44 -45.28
C CYS A 18 -12.18 -25.26 -43.99
N PHE A 19 -13.28 -25.97 -43.89
CA PHE A 19 -13.49 -27.09 -42.99
C PHE A 19 -12.68 -28.31 -43.46
N GLY A 20 -12.24 -29.12 -42.51
CA GLY A 20 -11.71 -30.44 -42.78
C GLY A 20 -11.61 -31.28 -41.54
N ALA A 21 -12.73 -31.94 -41.20
CA ALA A 21 -12.76 -32.95 -40.15
C ALA A 21 -12.39 -34.34 -40.76
N TRP A 22 -11.86 -35.25 -39.93
CA TRP A 22 -12.07 -36.72 -39.92
C TRP A 22 -11.32 -37.28 -38.70
N ARG A 23 -12.01 -37.78 -37.70
CA ARG A 23 -12.59 -39.10 -37.32
C ARG A 23 -11.55 -40.22 -37.32
N SER A 24 -11.28 -40.66 -36.17
CA SER A 24 -11.62 -41.89 -35.39
C SER A 24 -10.97 -43.21 -35.80
N ALA A 25 -10.42 -43.97 -34.86
CA ALA A 25 -10.91 -45.27 -34.39
C ALA A 25 -9.89 -45.92 -33.43
N TRP A 26 -10.34 -46.25 -32.26
CA TRP A 26 -10.49 -47.48 -31.54
C TRP A 26 -9.44 -48.59 -31.75
N ALA A 27 -8.78 -49.03 -30.68
CA ALA A 27 -8.93 -50.41 -30.23
C ALA A 27 -8.23 -50.65 -28.88
N MET A 28 -8.97 -51.38 -28.05
CA MET A 28 -8.59 -51.94 -26.74
C MET A 28 -7.47 -52.99 -26.80
N GLY A 29 -6.76 -53.19 -25.75
CA GLY A 29 -5.97 -54.34 -25.45
C GLY A 29 -5.43 -54.35 -24.02
N GLN A 30 -5.92 -55.24 -23.21
CA GLN A 30 -5.68 -55.43 -21.78
C GLN A 30 -4.33 -56.12 -21.44
N ARG A 31 -3.86 -55.80 -20.27
CA ARG A 31 -3.35 -56.66 -19.17
C ARG A 31 -1.87 -57.00 -19.04
N HIS A 32 -1.47 -56.78 -17.89
CA HIS A 32 -0.74 -57.49 -16.83
C HIS A 32 0.77 -57.22 -16.61
N ASP A 33 0.96 -56.69 -15.41
CA ASP A 33 1.93 -57.03 -14.37
C ASP A 33 3.37 -57.31 -14.72
N GLN A 34 4.31 -56.59 -14.23
CA GLN A 34 5.08 -56.83 -13.02
C GLN A 34 6.17 -55.77 -12.83
N ALA A 35 6.42 -55.48 -11.56
CA ALA A 35 7.40 -54.57 -11.10
C ALA A 35 8.81 -54.93 -11.53
N ASP A 36 9.56 -53.93 -12.00
CA ASP A 36 10.99 -53.89 -11.70
C ASP A 36 11.49 -52.45 -11.49
N ARG A 37 12.20 -52.26 -10.38
CA ARG A 37 12.75 -51.02 -9.94
C ARG A 37 14.00 -50.69 -10.77
N HIS A 38 13.90 -49.75 -11.65
CA HIS A 38 15.04 -48.96 -12.09
C HIS A 38 14.74 -47.49 -11.92
N ALA A 39 15.60 -46.80 -11.15
CA ALA A 39 15.62 -45.39 -11.07
C ALA A 39 15.70 -44.78 -12.48
N PRO A 40 14.92 -43.73 -12.80
CA PRO A 40 15.08 -43.09 -14.10
C PRO A 40 16.45 -42.45 -14.17
N VAL A 41 17.18 -42.82 -15.20
CA VAL A 41 18.35 -42.10 -15.68
C VAL A 41 17.81 -40.70 -16.03
N VAL A 42 18.27 -39.69 -15.32
CA VAL A 42 18.01 -38.31 -15.67
C VAL A 42 18.57 -38.06 -17.05
N ALA A 43 17.73 -37.83 -18.03
CA ALA A 43 18.13 -37.33 -19.34
C ALA A 43 18.91 -36.01 -19.13
N PRO A 44 19.95 -35.74 -19.96
CA PRO A 44 20.67 -34.48 -19.84
C PRO A 44 19.67 -33.34 -20.07
N ASP A 45 19.73 -32.33 -19.17
CA ASP A 45 18.89 -31.13 -19.21
C ASP A 45 18.86 -30.55 -20.63
N THR A 46 17.70 -30.59 -21.27
CA THR A 46 17.53 -29.93 -22.58
C THR A 46 17.26 -28.43 -22.29
N PHE A 47 18.28 -27.63 -22.60
CA PHE A 47 18.12 -26.19 -22.62
C PHE A 47 17.30 -25.75 -23.84
N ALA A 48 16.30 -24.87 -23.63
CA ALA A 48 15.75 -24.10 -24.72
C ALA A 48 16.90 -23.29 -25.37
N SER A 49 16.86 -23.10 -26.70
CA SER A 49 17.93 -22.37 -27.43
C SER A 49 18.23 -21.04 -26.70
N PRO A 50 19.49 -20.74 -26.35
CA PRO A 50 19.82 -19.55 -25.59
C PRO A 50 19.42 -18.31 -26.39
N SER A 51 18.71 -17.39 -25.74
CA SER A 51 18.51 -16.05 -26.28
C SER A 51 19.88 -15.35 -26.40
N PRO A 52 20.13 -14.54 -27.42
CA PRO A 52 21.35 -13.77 -27.52
C PRO A 52 21.48 -12.86 -26.30
N CYS A 53 22.69 -12.81 -25.72
CA CYS A 53 22.97 -11.95 -24.59
C CYS A 53 22.71 -10.49 -24.93
N SER A 54 21.95 -9.79 -24.10
CA SER A 54 21.54 -8.42 -24.31
C SER A 54 21.62 -7.63 -23.00
N ALA A 55 21.89 -6.33 -23.11
CA ALA A 55 21.78 -5.43 -21.97
C ALA A 55 20.30 -5.09 -21.63
N THR A 56 19.37 -5.39 -22.53
CA THR A 56 17.93 -5.17 -22.33
C THR A 56 17.19 -6.49 -22.37
N PHE A 57 16.32 -6.68 -21.38
CA PHE A 57 15.47 -7.85 -21.28
C PHE A 57 14.10 -7.59 -21.93
N HIS A 58 13.55 -8.61 -22.60
CA HIS A 58 12.19 -8.65 -23.09
C HIS A 58 11.40 -9.74 -22.37
N GLU A 59 10.12 -9.50 -22.12
CA GLU A 59 9.23 -10.46 -21.48
C GLU A 59 9.24 -11.82 -22.21
N GLN A 60 9.36 -12.92 -21.43
CA GLN A 60 9.45 -14.27 -21.95
C GLN A 60 8.52 -15.24 -21.18
N GLU A 61 7.89 -16.16 -21.91
CA GLU A 61 7.06 -17.22 -21.34
C GLU A 61 7.96 -18.28 -20.67
N ILE A 62 7.62 -18.67 -19.43
CA ILE A 62 8.30 -19.76 -18.72
C ILE A 62 7.77 -21.08 -19.30
N PRO A 63 8.63 -21.99 -19.78
CA PRO A 63 8.20 -23.28 -20.31
C PRO A 63 7.46 -24.12 -19.25
N ASP A 64 6.28 -24.63 -19.61
CA ASP A 64 5.43 -25.45 -18.76
C ASP A 64 5.62 -26.97 -19.03
N ASP A 65 6.83 -27.36 -19.38
CA ASP A 65 7.22 -28.73 -19.68
C ASP A 65 8.41 -29.22 -18.82
N GLY A 66 8.82 -28.42 -17.84
CA GLY A 66 9.96 -28.69 -16.97
C GLY A 66 11.33 -28.33 -17.58
N SER A 67 11.37 -27.80 -18.81
CA SER A 67 12.59 -27.29 -19.40
C SER A 67 13.00 -25.94 -18.81
N TRP A 68 14.30 -25.64 -18.86
CA TRP A 68 14.80 -24.36 -18.39
C TRP A 68 14.60 -23.24 -19.43
N LEU A 69 13.94 -22.15 -19.04
CA LEU A 69 14.11 -20.86 -19.68
C LEU A 69 15.46 -20.29 -19.27
N GLN A 70 16.35 -20.06 -20.22
CA GLN A 70 17.63 -19.42 -19.97
C GLN A 70 17.64 -18.02 -20.55
N VAL A 71 17.84 -17.02 -19.72
CA VAL A 71 18.00 -15.62 -20.11
C VAL A 71 19.42 -15.17 -19.84
N CYS A 72 20.10 -14.72 -20.89
CA CYS A 72 21.46 -14.20 -20.82
C CYS A 72 21.43 -12.67 -20.69
N LEU A 73 22.18 -12.15 -19.73
CA LEU A 73 22.38 -10.73 -19.47
C LEU A 73 23.85 -10.38 -19.45
N LEU A 74 24.14 -9.15 -19.87
CA LEU A 74 25.46 -8.53 -19.75
C LEU A 74 25.34 -7.32 -18.84
N ASP A 75 26.31 -7.12 -17.97
CA ASP A 75 26.46 -5.85 -17.27
C ASP A 75 27.39 -4.95 -18.08
N PRO A 76 26.87 -3.96 -18.81
CA PRO A 76 27.70 -3.06 -19.62
C PRO A 76 28.55 -2.11 -18.78
N SER A 77 28.30 -2.01 -17.48
CA SER A 77 29.05 -1.16 -16.54
C SER A 77 30.20 -1.89 -15.87
N ALA A 78 30.36 -3.19 -16.11
CA ALA A 78 31.43 -3.99 -15.52
C ALA A 78 32.81 -3.48 -15.94
N PRO A 79 33.67 -3.05 -15.00
CA PRO A 79 35.00 -2.52 -15.33
C PRO A 79 35.91 -3.65 -15.80
N ASP A 80 36.83 -3.34 -16.72
CA ASP A 80 37.87 -4.30 -17.17
C ASP A 80 38.80 -4.66 -16.02
N GLN A 81 39.20 -5.92 -15.96
CA GLN A 81 40.21 -6.47 -15.03
C GLN A 81 39.87 -6.32 -13.52
N SER A 82 38.65 -6.12 -13.19
CA SER A 82 38.18 -6.09 -11.80
C SER A 82 37.59 -7.43 -11.36
N THR A 83 37.29 -7.58 -10.06
CA THR A 83 36.62 -8.74 -9.51
C THR A 83 35.32 -8.34 -8.83
N ILE A 84 34.32 -9.23 -8.85
CA ILE A 84 33.04 -9.02 -8.21
C ILE A 84 33.19 -9.08 -6.69
N THR A 85 32.57 -8.13 -5.99
CA THR A 85 32.52 -8.09 -4.52
C THR A 85 31.17 -8.42 -3.97
N GLU A 86 30.09 -8.12 -4.70
CA GLU A 86 28.71 -8.41 -4.30
C GLU A 86 27.81 -8.49 -5.53
N VAL A 87 26.79 -9.35 -5.49
CA VAL A 87 25.81 -9.48 -6.57
C VAL A 87 24.39 -9.39 -6.00
N HIS A 88 23.59 -8.56 -6.64
CA HIS A 88 22.14 -8.44 -6.40
C HIS A 88 21.37 -8.74 -7.69
N VAL A 89 20.29 -9.49 -7.58
CA VAL A 89 19.39 -9.75 -8.71
C VAL A 89 17.96 -9.44 -8.31
N LYS A 90 17.24 -8.75 -9.21
CA LYS A 90 15.79 -8.53 -9.12
C LYS A 90 15.14 -9.09 -10.37
N TYR A 91 14.01 -9.77 -10.19
CA TYR A 91 13.24 -10.33 -11.28
C TYR A 91 11.74 -10.26 -10.95
N LEU A 92 10.94 -9.98 -11.95
CA LEU A 92 9.49 -9.96 -11.82
C LEU A 92 8.89 -11.15 -12.58
N LEU A 93 8.18 -11.98 -11.85
CA LEU A 93 7.48 -13.15 -12.36
C LEU A 93 5.97 -12.95 -12.21
N ASP A 94 5.24 -13.44 -13.19
CA ASP A 94 3.80 -13.62 -13.13
C ASP A 94 3.51 -15.11 -13.33
N HIS A 95 3.21 -15.82 -12.25
CA HIS A 95 2.95 -17.25 -12.25
C HIS A 95 1.85 -17.58 -11.24
N PRO A 96 0.84 -18.39 -11.63
CA PRO A 96 -0.29 -18.73 -10.76
C PRO A 96 0.11 -19.41 -9.44
N ASP A 97 1.15 -20.24 -9.45
CA ASP A 97 1.73 -20.86 -8.25
C ASP A 97 3.27 -20.80 -8.27
N PRO A 98 3.87 -19.77 -7.67
CA PRO A 98 5.32 -19.62 -7.63
C PRO A 98 6.06 -20.76 -6.93
N ASN A 99 5.37 -21.60 -6.12
CA ASN A 99 6.00 -22.74 -5.47
C ASN A 99 6.30 -23.91 -6.42
N GLN A 100 5.88 -23.83 -7.66
CA GLN A 100 6.24 -24.77 -8.72
C GLN A 100 7.55 -24.39 -9.41
N LEU A 101 8.09 -23.20 -9.17
CA LEU A 101 9.26 -22.68 -9.86
C LEU A 101 10.57 -23.05 -9.16
N GLU A 102 11.58 -23.29 -10.00
CA GLU A 102 12.99 -23.32 -9.62
C GLU A 102 13.74 -22.22 -10.38
N ILE A 103 14.56 -21.44 -9.65
CA ILE A 103 15.27 -20.28 -10.21
C ILE A 103 16.73 -20.32 -9.77
N GLN A 104 17.63 -20.14 -10.74
CA GLN A 104 19.08 -20.13 -10.52
C GLN A 104 19.72 -18.98 -11.27
N LEU A 105 20.77 -18.40 -10.67
CA LEU A 105 21.69 -17.49 -11.34
C LEU A 105 23.01 -18.20 -11.59
N THR A 106 23.54 -18.09 -12.78
CA THR A 106 24.79 -18.77 -13.21
C THR A 106 25.70 -17.78 -13.93
N ARG A 107 27.02 -17.92 -13.70
CA ARG A 107 28.05 -17.28 -14.53
C ARG A 107 28.57 -18.28 -15.55
N ALA A 108 28.42 -17.95 -16.84
CA ALA A 108 28.79 -18.84 -17.92
C ALA A 108 30.30 -19.10 -18.02
N ASP A 109 31.12 -18.08 -17.73
CA ASP A 109 32.58 -18.09 -17.79
C ASP A 109 33.25 -18.86 -16.63
N THR A 110 32.58 -18.98 -15.48
CA THR A 110 33.13 -19.60 -14.28
C THR A 110 32.43 -20.90 -13.90
N SER A 111 31.33 -21.26 -14.55
CA SER A 111 30.44 -22.38 -14.20
C SER A 111 29.90 -22.33 -12.75
N ILE A 112 29.96 -21.18 -12.11
CA ILE A 112 29.39 -20.97 -10.77
C ILE A 112 27.88 -20.76 -10.91
N SER A 113 27.10 -21.46 -10.09
CA SER A 113 25.65 -21.38 -10.04
C SER A 113 25.17 -21.22 -8.61
N GLN A 114 24.20 -20.32 -8.43
CA GLN A 114 23.55 -20.06 -7.15
C GLN A 114 22.04 -20.21 -7.32
N THR A 115 21.43 -21.10 -6.55
CA THR A 115 19.98 -21.21 -6.50
C THR A 115 19.40 -19.99 -5.80
N LEU A 116 18.41 -19.34 -6.40
CA LEU A 116 17.70 -18.19 -5.85
C LEU A 116 16.35 -18.57 -5.23
N TRP A 117 15.68 -19.55 -5.85
CA TRP A 117 14.37 -20.02 -5.42
C TRP A 117 14.24 -21.51 -5.75
N ASN A 118 13.73 -22.27 -4.82
CA ASN A 118 13.49 -23.69 -5.01
C ASN A 118 12.17 -24.10 -4.36
N ARG A 119 11.07 -24.04 -5.14
CA ARG A 119 9.75 -24.58 -4.79
C ARG A 119 9.25 -24.10 -3.43
N GLY A 120 9.27 -22.78 -3.20
CA GLY A 120 8.85 -22.17 -1.94
C GLY A 120 9.92 -22.13 -0.85
N ASN A 121 11.08 -22.75 -1.05
CA ASN A 121 12.19 -22.69 -0.10
C ASN A 121 13.13 -21.53 -0.45
N THR A 122 13.19 -20.55 0.45
CA THR A 122 14.14 -19.43 0.34
C THR A 122 15.53 -19.85 0.77
N ILE A 123 16.55 -19.38 0.06
CA ILE A 123 17.95 -19.49 0.45
C ILE A 123 18.34 -18.24 1.23
N LYS A 124 19.36 -18.31 2.06
CA LYS A 124 19.87 -17.19 2.85
C LYS A 124 20.12 -15.98 1.94
N GLY A 125 19.42 -14.86 2.21
CA GLY A 125 19.51 -13.62 1.43
C GLY A 125 18.62 -13.53 0.19
N ALA A 126 17.84 -14.58 -0.13
CA ALA A 126 16.92 -14.56 -1.27
C ALA A 126 15.46 -14.71 -0.85
N LYS A 127 14.59 -13.99 -1.54
CA LYS A 127 13.12 -14.15 -1.53
C LYS A 127 12.63 -14.19 -2.97
N LEU A 128 11.42 -14.62 -3.22
CA LEU A 128 10.87 -14.58 -4.57
C LEU A 128 10.92 -13.14 -5.12
N GLY A 129 11.54 -12.97 -6.27
CA GLY A 129 11.69 -11.68 -6.96
C GLY A 129 12.93 -10.88 -6.60
N GLU A 130 13.68 -11.27 -5.56
CA GLU A 130 14.88 -10.53 -5.16
C GLU A 130 15.89 -11.42 -4.45
N ALA A 131 17.17 -11.33 -4.81
CA ALA A 131 18.27 -11.94 -4.09
C ALA A 131 19.44 -10.96 -4.01
N GLY A 132 20.04 -10.83 -2.84
CA GLY A 132 21.20 -9.98 -2.58
C GLY A 132 22.30 -10.73 -1.85
N SER A 133 23.48 -10.15 -1.83
CA SER A 133 24.67 -10.70 -1.16
C SER A 133 24.93 -12.17 -1.57
N LEU A 134 25.00 -12.40 -2.87
CA LEU A 134 25.25 -13.72 -3.44
C LEU A 134 26.76 -14.02 -3.43
N ASP A 135 27.26 -14.45 -2.27
CA ASP A 135 28.70 -14.62 -1.98
C ASP A 135 29.41 -15.62 -2.91
N ALA A 136 28.67 -16.52 -3.55
CA ALA A 136 29.24 -17.51 -4.47
C ALA A 136 29.99 -16.87 -5.65
N PHE A 137 29.65 -15.66 -6.03
CA PHE A 137 30.25 -14.95 -7.17
C PHE A 137 31.41 -14.03 -6.78
N ASN A 138 31.66 -13.81 -5.48
CA ASN A 138 32.68 -12.90 -4.99
C ASN A 138 34.09 -13.39 -5.40
N GLY A 139 34.94 -12.46 -5.84
CA GLY A 139 36.28 -12.76 -6.32
C GLY A 139 36.35 -13.26 -7.78
N THR A 140 35.22 -13.45 -8.47
CA THR A 140 35.22 -13.78 -9.90
C THR A 140 35.50 -12.55 -10.76
N PRO A 141 36.01 -12.71 -12.02
CA PRO A 141 36.23 -11.58 -12.91
C PRO A 141 34.95 -10.74 -13.15
N SER A 142 35.10 -9.42 -13.27
CA SER A 142 33.99 -8.50 -13.53
C SER A 142 33.29 -8.76 -14.86
N GLN A 143 34.06 -8.99 -15.92
CA GLN A 143 33.54 -9.29 -17.26
C GLN A 143 33.01 -10.73 -17.33
N GLY A 144 31.91 -10.94 -17.99
CA GLY A 144 31.32 -12.26 -18.23
C GLY A 144 29.80 -12.23 -18.39
N GLU A 145 29.26 -13.34 -18.85
CA GLU A 145 27.85 -13.52 -19.12
C GLU A 145 27.10 -14.06 -17.90
N TRP A 146 25.96 -13.44 -17.58
CA TRP A 146 25.03 -13.87 -16.54
C TRP A 146 23.87 -14.62 -17.15
N HIS A 147 23.56 -15.79 -16.62
CA HIS A 147 22.39 -16.57 -17.03
C HIS A 147 21.42 -16.71 -15.86
N LEU A 148 20.21 -16.14 -15.99
CA LEU A 148 19.09 -16.48 -15.13
C LEU A 148 18.35 -17.66 -15.75
N LEU A 149 18.24 -18.72 -14.97
CA LEU A 149 17.56 -19.95 -15.34
C LEU A 149 16.27 -20.04 -14.54
N VAL A 150 15.14 -20.20 -15.24
CA VAL A 150 13.81 -20.35 -14.62
C VAL A 150 13.13 -21.58 -15.23
N ARG A 151 12.55 -22.45 -14.40
CA ARG A 151 11.70 -23.54 -14.90
C ARG A 151 10.49 -23.75 -14.03
N ASP A 152 9.39 -24.16 -14.64
CA ASP A 152 8.24 -24.74 -13.97
C ASP A 152 8.37 -26.26 -13.94
N VAL A 153 8.33 -26.84 -12.75
CA VAL A 153 8.50 -28.30 -12.57
C VAL A 153 7.17 -29.04 -12.50
N VAL A 154 6.03 -28.33 -12.56
CA VAL A 154 4.70 -28.93 -12.51
C VAL A 154 3.88 -28.45 -13.72
N PRO A 155 3.63 -29.30 -14.72
CA PRO A 155 2.88 -28.91 -15.92
C PRO A 155 1.44 -28.49 -15.60
N GLY A 156 0.91 -27.52 -16.37
CA GLY A 156 -0.50 -27.13 -16.35
C GLY A 156 -0.76 -25.67 -16.06
N GLN A 157 0.26 -24.89 -15.72
CA GLN A 157 0.12 -23.46 -15.48
C GLN A 157 1.30 -22.69 -16.12
N LYS A 158 0.99 -21.74 -16.97
CA LYS A 158 1.99 -20.93 -17.65
C LYS A 158 2.32 -19.68 -16.84
N GLY A 159 3.59 -19.31 -16.84
CA GLY A 159 4.11 -18.10 -16.23
C GLY A 159 4.86 -17.23 -17.23
N LEU A 160 5.11 -15.99 -16.82
CA LEU A 160 5.87 -14.99 -17.57
C LEU A 160 7.00 -14.44 -16.70
N LEU A 161 8.19 -14.38 -17.26
CA LEU A 161 9.31 -13.61 -16.70
C LEU A 161 9.27 -12.23 -17.36
N LYS A 162 9.00 -11.17 -16.55
CA LYS A 162 8.69 -9.83 -17.07
C LYS A 162 9.85 -8.86 -17.01
N VAL A 163 10.64 -8.93 -15.95
CA VAL A 163 11.77 -8.00 -15.73
C VAL A 163 12.89 -8.76 -15.05
N ILE A 164 14.11 -8.48 -15.46
CA ILE A 164 15.33 -8.89 -14.75
C ILE A 164 16.23 -7.67 -14.62
N SER A 165 16.85 -7.51 -13.45
CA SER A 165 17.91 -6.54 -13.21
C SER A 165 19.00 -7.22 -12.39
N ILE A 166 20.23 -7.16 -12.87
CA ILE A 166 21.42 -7.58 -12.14
C ILE A 166 22.25 -6.34 -11.85
N ARG A 167 22.68 -6.23 -10.61
CA ARG A 167 23.68 -5.28 -10.16
C ARG A 167 24.82 -6.04 -9.52
N ALA A 168 26.05 -5.81 -9.96
CA ALA A 168 27.23 -6.29 -9.31
C ALA A 168 28.07 -5.10 -8.83
N ASP A 169 28.62 -5.23 -7.63
CA ASP A 169 29.65 -4.32 -7.12
C ASP A 169 31.01 -4.93 -7.38
N TYR A 170 32.00 -4.11 -7.75
CA TYR A 170 33.31 -4.54 -8.22
C TYR A 170 34.42 -4.03 -7.31
N ALA A 171 35.41 -4.85 -7.09
CA ALA A 171 36.65 -4.42 -6.45
C ALA A 171 37.38 -3.43 -7.36
N PRO A 172 37.74 -2.25 -6.87
CA PRO A 172 38.60 -1.37 -7.69
C PRO A 172 39.94 -2.03 -7.92
N VAL A 173 40.33 -2.15 -9.18
CA VAL A 173 41.76 -2.30 -9.51
C VAL A 173 42.37 -0.96 -9.21
N GLY A 174 42.97 -0.80 -8.03
CA GLY A 174 43.55 0.40 -7.48
C GLY A 174 43.22 1.72 -8.17
N PRO A 175 42.21 2.47 -7.69
CA PRO A 175 41.85 3.70 -8.36
C PRO A 175 43.01 4.68 -8.37
N LEU A 176 43.35 5.17 -9.56
CA LEU A 176 44.19 6.38 -9.65
C LEU A 176 43.29 7.56 -9.27
N PRO A 177 43.70 8.36 -8.28
CA PRO A 177 42.94 9.55 -7.95
C PRO A 177 42.83 10.47 -9.16
N ARG A 178 41.61 10.89 -9.49
CA ARG A 178 41.38 11.77 -10.63
C ARG A 178 41.98 13.14 -10.36
N MET A 179 42.87 13.61 -11.26
CA MET A 179 43.32 14.98 -11.24
C MET A 179 42.14 15.93 -11.52
N LEU A 180 41.89 16.87 -10.62
CA LEU A 180 40.86 17.92 -10.76
C LEU A 180 41.47 19.20 -11.35
N SER A 181 42.71 19.55 -10.95
CA SER A 181 43.51 20.62 -11.54
C SER A 181 44.97 20.42 -11.17
N GLY A 182 45.82 21.11 -11.87
CA GLY A 182 47.29 21.05 -11.70
C GLY A 182 48.01 20.49 -12.92
N THR A 183 49.30 20.29 -12.79
CA THR A 183 50.15 19.70 -13.84
C THR A 183 50.00 18.18 -13.82
N PRO A 184 49.63 17.53 -14.95
CA PRO A 184 49.44 16.08 -14.95
C PRO A 184 50.77 15.35 -14.61
N GLY A 185 50.80 14.73 -13.44
CA GLY A 185 51.84 13.83 -13.02
C GLY A 185 51.77 12.49 -13.78
N ARG A 186 52.84 11.67 -13.69
CA ARG A 186 52.85 10.34 -14.26
C ARG A 186 52.21 9.34 -13.29
N PRO A 187 51.16 8.55 -13.70
CA PRO A 187 50.55 7.56 -12.84
C PRO A 187 51.49 6.52 -12.31
N THR A 188 51.41 6.20 -11.03
CA THR A 188 52.28 5.18 -10.40
C THR A 188 51.70 4.75 -9.05
N SER A 189 52.22 3.63 -8.51
CA SER A 189 51.88 3.16 -7.17
C SER A 189 53.14 2.84 -6.38
N PHE A 190 53.10 3.02 -5.08
CA PHE A 190 54.20 2.70 -4.19
C PHE A 190 53.69 1.94 -2.97
N HIS A 191 54.53 1.05 -2.47
CA HIS A 191 54.32 0.30 -1.25
C HIS A 191 55.37 0.73 -0.20
N ILE A 192 54.90 0.91 1.04
CA ILE A 192 55.82 1.18 2.17
C ILE A 192 56.56 -0.12 2.51
N PRO A 193 57.88 -0.17 2.45
CA PRO A 193 58.65 -1.37 2.80
C PRO A 193 58.35 -1.85 4.22
N SER A 194 58.31 -3.14 4.44
CA SER A 194 58.12 -3.73 5.76
C SER A 194 59.39 -3.53 6.62
N GLY A 195 59.19 -3.12 7.90
CA GLY A 195 60.30 -2.98 8.86
C GLY A 195 60.95 -1.60 8.92
N VAL A 196 60.39 -0.59 8.22
CA VAL A 196 60.87 0.81 8.34
C VAL A 196 60.40 1.44 9.66
N THR A 197 61.29 2.29 10.20
CA THR A 197 60.96 3.06 11.41
C THR A 197 59.97 4.18 11.08
N LYS A 198 58.92 4.32 11.88
CA LYS A 198 57.90 5.39 11.76
C LYS A 198 58.14 6.42 12.86
N SER A 199 58.20 7.68 12.50
CA SER A 199 58.26 8.81 13.44
C SER A 199 56.92 9.56 13.41
N SER A 200 56.38 9.90 14.57
CA SER A 200 55.19 10.75 14.75
C SER A 200 55.38 11.72 15.94
N THR A 201 56.63 11.82 16.42
CA THR A 201 56.97 12.78 17.50
C THR A 201 57.18 14.16 16.94
N PRO A 202 56.48 15.20 17.46
CA PRO A 202 56.77 16.57 17.06
C PRO A 202 58.21 16.97 17.34
N ASP A 203 58.86 17.67 16.42
CA ASP A 203 60.09 18.33 16.72
C ASP A 203 59.86 19.48 17.73
N THR A 204 60.67 19.52 18.80
CA THR A 204 60.45 20.48 19.88
C THR A 204 61.42 21.68 19.79
N ASP A 205 61.86 22.06 18.61
CA ASP A 205 62.63 23.27 18.42
C ASP A 205 61.74 24.49 18.67
N GLY A 206 61.70 24.88 19.89
CA GLY A 206 60.98 25.86 20.69
C GLY A 206 60.46 27.16 20.09
N LYS A 207 59.92 27.21 18.90
CA LYS A 207 59.48 28.41 18.20
C LYS A 207 58.00 28.49 17.87
N LYS A 208 57.22 27.43 17.98
CA LYS A 208 55.79 27.41 17.57
C LYS A 208 54.85 27.09 18.72
N SER A 209 53.73 27.77 18.82
CA SER A 209 52.63 27.39 19.74
C SER A 209 51.69 26.41 19.04
N ALA A 210 51.32 25.36 19.75
CA ALA A 210 50.35 24.39 19.23
C ALA A 210 49.02 25.07 18.89
N GLU A 211 48.54 24.96 17.67
CA GLU A 211 47.16 25.30 17.33
C GLU A 211 46.24 24.30 18.02
N THR A 212 45.35 24.79 18.88
CA THR A 212 44.32 23.96 19.53
C THR A 212 43.21 23.64 18.55
N SER A 213 43.24 22.46 17.98
CA SER A 213 42.05 21.94 17.28
C SER A 213 40.92 21.59 18.27
N ASN A 214 39.99 22.51 18.45
CA ASN A 214 38.70 22.20 19.07
C ASN A 214 37.82 21.57 18.04
N ALA A 215 37.54 20.26 18.16
CA ALA A 215 36.43 19.70 17.41
C ALA A 215 35.77 18.52 18.13
N ALA A 216 34.72 18.84 18.84
CA ALA A 216 33.56 17.97 18.83
C ALA A 216 32.58 18.58 17.81
N SER A 217 32.66 18.17 16.54
CA SER A 217 31.76 18.69 15.52
C SER A 217 30.40 17.99 15.62
N LEU A 218 29.37 18.76 15.93
CA LEU A 218 28.04 18.47 15.40
C LEU A 218 28.23 18.22 13.89
N GLN A 219 27.62 17.14 13.39
CA GLN A 219 27.68 16.80 11.96
C GLN A 219 26.99 17.92 11.18
N VAL A 220 27.76 18.88 10.68
CA VAL A 220 27.30 20.01 9.88
C VAL A 220 27.27 19.57 8.43
N SER A 221 26.14 19.77 7.73
CA SER A 221 26.06 19.51 6.29
C SER A 221 26.99 20.46 5.50
N GLY A 222 27.48 19.95 4.36
CA GLY A 222 28.37 20.74 3.50
C GLY A 222 29.81 20.26 3.51
N TRP A 223 30.72 21.14 2.98
CA TRP A 223 32.13 20.87 3.01
C TRP A 223 32.69 20.91 4.44
N GLN A 224 33.42 19.88 4.78
CA GLN A 224 34.11 19.71 6.07
C GLN A 224 35.58 19.49 5.83
N ASP A 225 36.41 20.33 6.46
CA ASP A 225 37.85 20.12 6.40
C ASP A 225 38.23 18.95 7.29
N VAL A 226 38.81 17.93 6.69
CA VAL A 226 39.41 16.79 7.36
C VAL A 226 40.76 17.16 7.92
N LYS A 227 41.54 17.89 7.11
CA LYS A 227 42.83 18.44 7.50
C LYS A 227 43.10 19.72 6.70
N SER A 228 43.57 20.74 7.39
CA SER A 228 44.26 21.90 6.82
C SER A 228 45.67 21.93 7.45
N GLU A 229 46.71 21.93 6.61
CA GLU A 229 48.09 22.00 7.06
C GLU A 229 48.81 23.08 6.26
N THR A 230 49.24 24.10 6.96
CA THR A 230 49.92 25.30 6.41
C THR A 230 51.38 25.39 6.86
N PHE A 231 51.83 24.43 7.66
CA PHE A 231 53.15 24.34 8.25
C PHE A 231 53.55 25.55 9.16
N GLU A 232 52.61 26.44 9.44
CA GLU A 232 52.88 27.59 10.32
C GLU A 232 52.87 27.21 11.82
N GLY A 233 52.35 26.06 12.15
CA GLY A 233 52.32 25.46 13.47
C GLY A 233 53.45 24.47 13.73
N VAL A 234 53.30 23.65 14.77
CA VAL A 234 54.23 22.53 15.02
C VAL A 234 54.00 21.42 14.01
N PHE A 235 55.05 21.01 13.32
CA PHE A 235 55.03 19.85 12.40
C PHE A 235 56.11 18.84 12.82
N PRO A 236 55.88 17.50 12.73
CA PRO A 236 54.59 16.86 12.49
C PRO A 236 53.65 17.04 13.68
N ASN A 237 52.37 17.24 13.40
CA ASN A 237 51.30 17.25 14.42
C ASN A 237 50.42 15.96 14.33
N ALA A 238 49.36 15.88 15.09
CA ALA A 238 48.53 14.66 15.16
C ALA A 238 48.00 14.20 13.80
N GLY A 239 48.11 12.90 13.53
CA GLY A 239 47.70 12.23 12.31
C GLY A 239 48.79 12.11 11.25
N TRP A 240 49.96 12.81 11.42
CA TRP A 240 51.09 12.68 10.54
C TRP A 240 52.01 11.51 10.96
N THR A 241 52.56 10.80 9.97
CA THR A 241 53.59 9.78 10.13
C THR A 241 54.68 10.03 9.11
N LEU A 242 55.95 10.15 9.57
CA LEU A 242 57.12 10.36 8.74
C LEU A 242 57.90 9.08 8.69
N ILE A 243 58.46 8.73 7.51
CA ILE A 243 59.25 7.49 7.32
C ILE A 243 60.42 7.78 6.38
N ASP A 244 61.61 7.40 6.81
CA ASP A 244 62.71 7.15 5.88
C ASP A 244 62.69 5.69 5.44
N ALA A 245 62.42 5.49 4.15
CA ALA A 245 62.32 4.16 3.57
C ALA A 245 63.63 3.64 2.92
N ASN A 246 64.76 4.37 3.06
CA ASN A 246 66.05 3.91 2.64
C ASN A 246 67.01 3.65 3.83
N PRO A 247 66.82 2.63 4.63
CA PRO A 247 67.62 2.35 5.83
C PRO A 247 69.08 1.90 5.53
N ASN A 248 69.46 1.70 4.26
CA ASN A 248 70.71 1.06 3.88
C ASN A 248 71.90 2.01 3.71
N ASP A 249 71.65 3.30 3.66
CA ASP A 249 72.68 4.35 3.55
C ASP A 249 73.23 4.84 4.92
N GLY A 250 72.53 4.40 6.01
CA GLY A 250 72.88 4.75 7.39
C GLY A 250 72.64 6.23 7.73
N LYS A 251 71.77 6.85 6.95
CA LYS A 251 71.25 8.22 7.13
C LYS A 251 69.78 8.24 7.41
N GLU A 252 69.28 9.24 8.09
CA GLU A 252 67.83 9.45 8.31
C GLU A 252 67.42 10.83 7.86
N TYR A 253 66.66 10.91 6.78
CA TYR A 253 66.08 12.15 6.26
C TYR A 253 64.56 12.08 6.27
N LEU A 254 63.95 13.00 6.99
CA LEU A 254 62.51 13.07 7.10
C LEU A 254 61.97 14.41 6.55
N TRP A 255 60.69 14.42 6.15
CA TRP A 255 60.01 15.66 5.86
C TRP A 255 59.92 16.46 7.15
N ASP A 256 60.19 17.80 7.06
CA ASP A 256 59.93 18.77 8.12
C ASP A 256 59.69 20.15 7.52
N ASP A 257 59.15 21.06 8.31
CA ASP A 257 58.84 22.41 7.86
C ASP A 257 60.11 23.30 7.97
N ASP A 258 60.22 24.23 7.00
CA ASP A 258 61.34 25.17 6.92
C ASP A 258 60.87 26.50 6.34
N ASP A 259 61.57 27.63 6.74
CA ASP A 259 61.23 28.99 6.32
C ASP A 259 61.99 29.45 5.04
N PHE A 260 62.81 28.57 4.44
CA PHE A 260 63.57 28.88 3.24
C PHE A 260 62.69 29.18 2.02
N ARG A 261 61.64 28.37 1.81
CA ARG A 261 60.72 28.50 0.70
C ARG A 261 59.29 28.14 1.14
N HIS A 262 58.33 29.03 0.83
CA HIS A 262 56.93 28.85 1.18
C HIS A 262 56.04 29.44 0.07
N HIS A 263 54.82 28.91 -0.05
CA HIS A 263 53.80 29.48 -0.94
C HIS A 263 53.03 30.58 -0.24
N ASN A 264 52.58 30.33 0.97
CA ASN A 264 51.85 31.31 1.78
C ASN A 264 52.35 31.21 3.22
N GLY A 265 52.13 32.27 4.00
CA GLY A 265 52.66 32.29 5.36
C GLY A 265 54.16 32.47 5.44
N GLY A 266 54.89 31.63 6.13
CA GLY A 266 56.33 31.70 6.32
C GLY A 266 57.06 30.35 6.34
N TRP A 267 56.32 29.22 6.18
CA TRP A 267 56.87 27.89 6.32
C TRP A 267 56.27 26.92 5.29
N ALA A 268 57.04 25.93 4.84
CA ALA A 268 56.58 24.83 3.97
C ALA A 268 57.40 23.58 4.22
N ALA A 269 56.88 22.41 3.84
CA ALA A 269 57.57 21.14 4.06
C ALA A 269 58.63 20.88 3.01
N TRP A 270 59.80 20.46 3.48
CA TRP A 270 60.93 19.99 2.68
C TRP A 270 61.33 18.56 3.07
N PRO A 271 61.70 17.68 2.12
CA PRO A 271 61.82 16.25 2.41
C PRO A 271 63.09 15.82 3.18
N ALA A 272 64.01 16.72 3.43
CA ALA A 272 65.30 16.39 4.08
C ALA A 272 65.55 17.29 5.30
N ASN A 273 64.63 18.11 5.78
CA ASN A 273 64.89 18.99 6.90
C ASN A 273 64.80 18.28 8.26
N GLY A 274 64.02 17.24 8.40
CA GLY A 274 63.86 16.45 9.63
C GLY A 274 64.75 15.19 9.65
N GLY A 275 64.71 14.51 10.79
CA GLY A 275 65.56 13.32 11.05
C GLY A 275 66.88 13.61 11.69
N VAL A 276 67.60 12.51 12.06
CA VAL A 276 68.89 12.61 12.74
C VAL A 276 69.94 13.28 11.87
N ASP A 277 69.88 13.10 10.56
CA ASP A 277 70.77 13.69 9.58
C ASP A 277 70.13 14.85 8.82
N GLY A 278 69.05 15.41 9.34
CA GLY A 278 68.29 16.54 8.73
C GLY A 278 69.16 17.70 8.33
N LEU A 279 68.86 18.34 7.22
CA LEU A 279 69.62 19.45 6.63
C LEU A 279 68.84 20.75 6.64
N ASP A 280 69.53 21.86 6.96
CA ASP A 280 69.00 23.20 6.75
C ASP A 280 69.12 23.55 5.25
N PRO A 281 68.04 23.80 4.50
CA PRO A 281 68.09 24.13 3.08
C PRO A 281 68.82 25.47 2.81
N ALA A 282 68.82 26.39 3.79
CA ALA A 282 69.56 27.64 3.68
C ALA A 282 71.12 27.41 3.68
N ALA A 283 71.58 26.36 4.35
CA ALA A 283 72.98 25.98 4.43
C ALA A 283 73.37 24.93 3.35
N SER A 284 72.46 24.03 2.99
CA SER A 284 72.66 22.96 2.03
C SER A 284 71.67 23.11 0.87
N SER A 285 72.01 23.83 -0.18
CA SER A 285 71.10 24.22 -1.26
C SER A 285 70.51 23.10 -2.12
N THR A 286 70.79 21.84 -1.75
CA THR A 286 70.33 20.65 -2.51
C THR A 286 69.95 19.50 -1.59
N TYR A 287 68.90 18.70 -2.01
CA TYR A 287 68.53 17.45 -1.32
C TYR A 287 69.72 16.44 -1.38
N PRO A 288 69.77 15.54 -0.39
CA PRO A 288 70.75 14.42 -0.40
C PRO A 288 70.51 13.39 -1.50
N PRO A 289 71.58 12.64 -1.92
CA PRO A 289 71.41 11.49 -2.78
C PRO A 289 70.78 10.29 -2.05
N ASN A 290 70.11 9.42 -2.80
CA ASN A 290 69.56 8.13 -2.35
C ASN A 290 68.45 8.26 -1.29
N MET A 291 67.63 9.28 -1.34
CA MET A 291 66.48 9.50 -0.42
C MET A 291 65.28 8.69 -0.78
N ALA A 292 64.51 8.28 0.24
CA ALA A 292 63.10 7.77 0.12
C ALA A 292 62.27 8.22 1.32
N SER A 293 61.98 9.51 1.37
CA SER A 293 61.34 10.16 2.51
C SER A 293 59.82 10.31 2.31
N TRP A 294 59.03 9.74 3.23
CA TRP A 294 57.59 9.78 3.23
C TRP A 294 57.01 10.73 4.28
N MET A 295 55.95 11.43 3.90
CA MET A 295 55.12 12.20 4.75
C MET A 295 53.66 11.71 4.55
N ILE A 296 53.03 11.12 5.57
CA ILE A 296 51.75 10.40 5.46
C ILE A 296 50.75 11.00 6.46
N TYR A 297 49.56 11.35 6.00
CA TYR A 297 48.46 11.77 6.87
C TYR A 297 47.31 10.75 6.84
N GLY A 298 46.79 10.42 8.03
CA GLY A 298 45.65 9.50 8.21
C GLY A 298 45.85 8.50 9.36
N PRO A 299 44.88 7.57 9.60
CA PRO A 299 43.66 7.42 8.78
C PRO A 299 42.63 8.50 9.03
N PHE A 300 41.82 8.80 8.02
CA PHE A 300 40.64 9.64 8.13
C PHE A 300 39.42 8.94 7.47
N ASP A 301 38.20 9.41 7.85
CA ASP A 301 36.95 8.74 7.50
C ASP A 301 36.24 9.48 6.36
N LEU A 302 35.92 8.76 5.29
CA LEU A 302 35.11 9.18 4.15
C LEU A 302 33.82 8.38 4.02
N SER A 303 33.41 7.62 5.05
CA SER A 303 32.22 6.73 4.98
C SER A 303 30.90 7.48 4.85
N ASP A 304 30.84 8.72 5.31
CA ASP A 304 29.65 9.58 5.26
C ASP A 304 29.70 10.62 4.12
N ALA A 305 30.80 10.63 3.36
CA ALA A 305 31.03 11.61 2.30
C ALA A 305 30.35 11.22 0.99
N LYS A 306 29.88 12.20 0.23
CA LYS A 306 29.38 12.06 -1.16
C LYS A 306 30.36 12.58 -2.19
N THR A 307 31.28 13.44 -1.81
CA THR A 307 32.48 13.81 -2.58
C THR A 307 33.58 14.22 -1.62
N ALA A 308 34.82 14.04 -2.04
CA ALA A 308 35.98 14.41 -1.26
C ALA A 308 37.14 14.78 -2.19
N GLU A 309 38.00 15.69 -1.74
CA GLU A 309 39.16 16.13 -2.49
C GLU A 309 40.33 16.45 -1.59
N THR A 310 41.50 16.44 -2.17
CA THR A 310 42.71 17.02 -1.58
C THR A 310 43.31 18.07 -2.51
N ALA A 311 43.85 19.09 -1.95
CA ALA A 311 44.61 20.12 -2.67
C ALA A 311 45.87 20.45 -1.89
N PHE A 312 46.93 20.74 -2.59
CA PHE A 312 48.19 21.22 -2.02
C PHE A 312 48.96 22.05 -3.05
N TRP A 313 49.85 22.91 -2.59
CA TRP A 313 50.79 23.62 -3.46
C TRP A 313 52.08 22.89 -3.52
N LEU A 314 52.65 22.75 -4.76
CA LEU A 314 53.88 22.05 -5.04
C LEU A 314 54.82 22.98 -5.83
N TRP A 315 55.98 23.21 -5.25
CA TRP A 315 57.08 23.79 -5.96
C TRP A 315 58.15 22.71 -6.18
N ARG A 316 58.87 22.71 -7.30
CA ARG A 316 59.83 21.65 -7.59
C ARG A 316 61.01 22.10 -8.43
N GLN A 317 62.22 21.64 -8.04
CA GLN A 317 63.41 21.61 -8.84
C GLN A 317 64.07 20.24 -8.62
N ILE A 318 63.76 19.26 -9.48
CA ILE A 318 64.06 17.86 -9.30
C ILE A 318 64.70 17.32 -10.59
N GLN A 319 65.68 16.40 -10.48
CA GLN A 319 66.32 15.77 -11.66
C GLN A 319 65.26 15.04 -12.53
N VAL A 320 65.18 15.42 -13.78
CA VAL A 320 64.23 14.81 -14.74
C VAL A 320 64.56 13.33 -14.92
N SER A 321 63.52 12.50 -14.82
CA SER A 321 63.48 11.05 -15.06
C SER A 321 64.17 10.16 -14.00
N TYR A 322 64.92 10.76 -13.07
CA TYR A 322 65.63 9.97 -12.05
C TYR A 322 65.08 10.20 -10.65
N ASP A 323 64.87 11.46 -10.28
CA ASP A 323 64.32 11.84 -8.99
C ASP A 323 62.85 12.27 -9.18
N TYR A 324 62.02 12.17 -8.14
CA TYR A 324 60.63 12.55 -8.23
C TYR A 324 60.00 12.80 -6.84
N VAL A 325 58.99 13.62 -6.82
CA VAL A 325 58.02 13.71 -5.73
C VAL A 325 56.73 12.97 -6.17
N PHE A 326 56.23 12.14 -5.30
CA PHE A 326 54.99 11.39 -5.51
C PHE A 326 53.94 11.81 -4.49
N PHE A 327 52.69 11.93 -4.94
CA PHE A 327 51.50 11.98 -4.08
C PHE A 327 50.66 10.76 -4.36
N GLY A 328 50.18 10.10 -3.28
CA GLY A 328 49.29 8.95 -3.41
C GLY A 328 48.27 8.82 -2.31
N ILE A 329 47.26 7.98 -2.57
CA ILE A 329 46.12 7.70 -1.69
C ILE A 329 46.06 6.19 -1.43
N SER A 330 45.69 5.83 -0.21
CA SER A 330 45.61 4.44 0.24
C SER A 330 44.36 4.20 1.08
N SER A 331 43.79 2.98 1.00
CA SER A 331 42.75 2.49 1.92
C SER A 331 43.25 1.45 2.91
N ASP A 332 44.56 1.03 2.82
CA ASP A 332 45.18 0.05 3.70
C ASP A 332 46.40 0.63 4.48
N GLY A 333 46.75 1.87 4.20
CA GLY A 333 47.88 2.55 4.82
C GLY A 333 49.26 2.00 4.42
N SER A 334 49.32 1.18 3.38
CA SER A 334 50.57 0.51 2.94
C SER A 334 50.80 0.63 1.43
N ASN A 335 49.77 0.49 0.63
CA ASN A 335 49.80 0.59 -0.82
C ASN A 335 49.16 1.93 -1.24
N PHE A 336 49.95 2.77 -1.88
CA PHE A 336 49.53 4.11 -2.31
C PHE A 336 49.50 4.18 -3.82
N ASN A 337 48.36 4.64 -4.39
CA ASN A 337 48.20 4.88 -5.81
C ASN A 337 48.11 6.39 -6.07
N GLY A 338 48.80 6.89 -7.07
CA GLY A 338 48.80 8.31 -7.34
C GLY A 338 49.67 8.73 -8.51
N TYR A 339 50.26 9.90 -8.37
CA TYR A 339 51.03 10.55 -9.44
C TYR A 339 52.40 11.00 -8.92
N LYS A 340 53.36 11.00 -9.82
CA LYS A 340 54.71 11.55 -9.55
C LYS A 340 55.07 12.66 -10.54
N TRP A 341 55.81 13.60 -10.04
CA TRP A 341 56.34 14.76 -10.77
C TRP A 341 57.86 14.80 -10.66
N ASP A 342 58.52 15.26 -11.73
CA ASP A 342 59.92 15.59 -11.78
C ASP A 342 60.14 16.95 -12.47
N GLY A 343 61.39 17.36 -12.67
CA GLY A 343 61.72 18.61 -13.36
C GLY A 343 61.54 19.84 -12.52
N THR A 344 61.39 20.99 -13.18
CA THR A 344 61.31 22.30 -12.53
C THR A 344 59.95 22.96 -12.82
N ALA A 345 59.28 23.41 -11.76
CA ALA A 345 58.10 24.31 -11.84
C ALA A 345 58.07 25.21 -10.60
N ASP A 346 57.52 26.41 -10.79
CA ASP A 346 57.13 27.29 -9.70
C ASP A 346 55.91 26.75 -8.99
N TRP A 347 55.46 27.37 -7.93
CA TRP A 347 54.26 26.95 -7.16
C TRP A 347 53.07 26.68 -8.06
N GLU A 348 52.62 25.44 -8.11
CA GLU A 348 51.43 24.99 -8.78
C GLU A 348 50.49 24.31 -7.78
N GLN A 349 49.19 24.62 -7.85
CA GLN A 349 48.20 23.96 -7.01
C GLN A 349 47.79 22.63 -7.67
N GLU A 350 48.07 21.52 -7.02
CA GLU A 350 47.59 20.20 -7.40
C GLU A 350 46.31 19.88 -6.64
N ARG A 351 45.25 19.48 -7.37
CA ARG A 351 43.96 19.06 -6.79
C ARG A 351 43.58 17.71 -7.32
N LEU A 352 43.24 16.81 -6.41
CA LEU A 352 42.90 15.41 -6.73
C LEU A 352 41.59 15.01 -6.04
N SER A 353 40.77 14.28 -6.75
CA SER A 353 39.54 13.69 -6.22
C SER A 353 39.85 12.51 -5.32
N LEU A 354 39.18 12.43 -4.16
CA LEU A 354 39.20 11.28 -3.27
C LEU A 354 37.95 10.42 -3.47
N ASN A 355 37.15 10.67 -4.51
CA ASN A 355 35.85 10.02 -4.70
C ASN A 355 35.91 8.49 -4.84
N ASP A 356 37.03 7.96 -5.35
CA ASP A 356 37.26 6.52 -5.44
C ASP A 356 37.45 5.85 -4.07
N TYR A 357 37.58 6.63 -3.02
CA TYR A 357 37.71 6.19 -1.64
C TYR A 357 36.48 6.52 -0.76
N LEU A 358 35.39 6.99 -1.36
CA LEU A 358 34.14 7.22 -0.63
C LEU A 358 33.59 5.89 -0.05
N GLY A 359 32.91 6.00 1.09
CA GLY A 359 32.42 4.84 1.83
C GLY A 359 33.48 4.10 2.65
N LYS A 360 34.75 4.52 2.61
CA LYS A 360 35.82 3.93 3.43
C LYS A 360 35.98 4.69 4.75
N SER A 361 36.02 3.96 5.85
CA SER A 361 36.25 4.52 7.19
C SER A 361 37.72 4.79 7.49
N THR A 362 38.60 4.33 6.61
CA THR A 362 40.06 4.49 6.75
C THR A 362 40.68 4.82 5.41
N VAL A 363 41.18 6.03 5.29
CA VAL A 363 41.89 6.53 4.09
C VAL A 363 43.16 7.26 4.54
N TRP A 364 44.23 7.14 3.77
CA TRP A 364 45.47 7.83 3.98
C TRP A 364 45.88 8.57 2.71
N VAL A 365 46.60 9.69 2.85
CA VAL A 365 47.31 10.35 1.77
C VAL A 365 48.78 10.43 2.11
N ALA A 366 49.65 10.44 1.10
CA ALA A 366 51.09 10.47 1.32
C ALA A 366 51.81 11.24 0.25
N TRP A 367 52.84 11.93 0.65
CA TRP A 367 53.90 12.47 -0.20
C TRP A 367 55.18 11.66 0.00
N LEU A 368 55.82 11.23 -1.10
CA LEU A 368 57.06 10.52 -1.08
C LEU A 368 58.06 11.28 -1.97
N PHE A 369 59.22 11.59 -1.45
CA PHE A 369 60.32 12.06 -2.27
C PHE A 369 61.40 10.99 -2.43
N VAL A 370 61.83 10.76 -3.66
CA VAL A 370 62.91 9.79 -4.00
C VAL A 370 63.99 10.47 -4.83
N SER A 371 65.24 10.31 -4.40
CA SER A 371 66.41 10.72 -5.19
C SER A 371 67.36 9.55 -5.47
N ASP A 372 68.05 9.61 -6.60
CA ASP A 372 69.10 8.65 -6.92
C ASP A 372 70.49 9.12 -6.38
N GLY A 373 71.54 8.46 -6.77
CA GLY A 373 72.92 8.77 -6.31
C GLY A 373 73.66 9.90 -7.06
N SER A 374 72.95 10.61 -7.97
CA SER A 374 73.54 11.57 -8.88
C SER A 374 72.70 12.82 -9.06
N VAL A 375 73.36 13.98 -9.22
CA VAL A 375 72.77 15.27 -9.60
C VAL A 375 71.60 15.69 -8.71
N GLN A 376 71.87 16.31 -7.62
CA GLN A 376 70.95 16.86 -6.64
C GLN A 376 70.61 18.30 -6.98
N TYR A 377 69.35 18.70 -6.78
CA TYR A 377 68.80 20.03 -6.90
C TYR A 377 68.23 20.49 -5.56
N GLU A 378 67.44 21.60 -5.54
CA GLU A 378 66.84 22.11 -4.32
C GLU A 378 65.76 21.16 -3.79
N GLY A 379 64.94 20.57 -4.68
CA GLY A 379 63.94 19.55 -4.33
C GLY A 379 62.56 20.01 -4.48
N PRO A 380 61.58 19.16 -4.00
CA PRO A 380 60.18 19.60 -3.86
C PRO A 380 59.99 20.36 -2.56
N TRP A 381 59.03 21.29 -2.61
CA TRP A 381 58.42 21.91 -1.46
C TRP A 381 56.88 21.72 -1.55
N VAL A 382 56.26 21.41 -0.42
CA VAL A 382 54.84 21.21 -0.32
C VAL A 382 54.28 22.14 0.70
N ASP A 383 53.19 22.86 0.37
CA ASP A 383 52.55 23.83 1.23
C ASP A 383 51.01 23.86 1.08
N ASP A 384 50.32 24.48 2.05
CA ASP A 384 48.86 24.70 2.03
C ASP A 384 48.06 23.42 1.68
N ILE A 385 48.31 22.35 2.40
CA ILE A 385 47.56 21.08 2.21
C ILE A 385 46.15 21.23 2.77
N LEU A 386 45.14 20.94 1.95
CA LEU A 386 43.73 20.87 2.33
C LEU A 386 43.18 19.49 1.93
N ILE A 387 42.65 18.78 2.90
CA ILE A 387 41.84 17.56 2.68
C ILE A 387 40.45 17.87 3.17
N ARG A 388 39.45 17.71 2.32
CA ARG A 388 38.05 17.98 2.70
C ARG A 388 37.09 16.99 2.10
N LYS A 389 35.95 16.82 2.78
CA LYS A 389 34.84 15.97 2.35
C LYS A 389 33.54 16.76 2.36
N TYR A 390 32.64 16.41 1.49
CA TYR A 390 31.29 16.95 1.50
C TYR A 390 30.33 15.92 2.10
N VAL A 391 29.64 16.31 3.17
CA VAL A 391 28.62 15.49 3.83
C VAL A 391 27.27 16.13 3.58
N PRO A 392 26.35 15.47 2.86
CA PRO A 392 25.02 16.02 2.62
C PRO A 392 24.21 16.10 3.92
N GLY A 393 23.29 17.04 3.96
CA GLY A 393 22.33 17.16 5.04
C GLY A 393 21.19 16.13 4.97
N GLN A 394 20.18 16.34 5.80
CA GLN A 394 18.97 15.54 5.81
C GLN A 394 17.78 16.40 5.42
N VAL A 395 16.87 15.81 4.64
CA VAL A 395 15.60 16.43 4.27
C VAL A 395 14.44 15.56 4.74
N THR A 396 13.36 16.19 5.16
CA THR A 396 12.09 15.53 5.52
C THR A 396 10.98 16.15 4.70
N ALA A 397 10.12 15.34 4.11
CA ALA A 397 8.93 15.82 3.43
C ALA A 397 7.69 15.50 4.27
N GLN A 398 6.81 16.49 4.45
CA GLN A 398 5.53 16.33 5.15
C GLN A 398 4.47 17.26 4.55
N GLY A 399 3.24 17.13 5.03
CA GLY A 399 2.18 18.07 4.67
C GLY A 399 0.80 17.56 5.05
N SER A 400 -0.19 18.39 4.79
CA SER A 400 -1.60 18.04 4.92
C SER A 400 -2.29 18.20 3.59
N PHE A 401 -3.11 17.23 3.23
CA PHE A 401 -3.85 17.26 1.99
C PHE A 401 -5.32 17.53 2.26
N PHE A 402 -5.88 18.50 1.52
CA PHE A 402 -7.26 18.95 1.62
C PHE A 402 -7.94 18.93 0.25
N TYR A 403 -9.25 18.94 0.25
CA TYR A 403 -10.05 19.11 -0.95
C TYR A 403 -11.32 19.91 -0.65
N ALA A 404 -11.92 20.53 -1.66
CA ALA A 404 -13.23 21.11 -1.56
C ALA A 404 -14.30 20.01 -1.66
N ASP A 405 -15.16 19.88 -0.66
CA ASP A 405 -16.30 18.96 -0.72
C ASP A 405 -17.38 19.45 -1.70
N ARG A 406 -18.48 18.70 -1.83
CA ARG A 406 -19.61 19.05 -2.71
C ARG A 406 -20.28 20.37 -2.31
N ASN A 407 -20.16 20.80 -1.06
CA ASN A 407 -20.68 22.06 -0.52
C ASN A 407 -19.65 23.20 -0.54
N ASN A 408 -18.50 23.00 -1.20
CA ASN A 408 -17.39 23.95 -1.25
C ASN A 408 -16.74 24.23 0.12
N ASN A 409 -16.84 23.33 1.07
CA ASN A 409 -16.06 23.39 2.31
C ASN A 409 -14.70 22.72 2.09
N THR A 410 -13.64 23.31 2.65
CA THR A 410 -12.33 22.66 2.66
C THR A 410 -12.31 21.58 3.73
N VAL A 411 -12.12 20.33 3.30
CA VAL A 411 -12.10 19.16 4.15
C VAL A 411 -10.85 18.33 3.97
N LEU A 412 -10.58 17.43 4.91
CA LEU A 412 -9.36 16.60 4.93
C LEU A 412 -9.43 15.47 3.91
N ALA A 413 -8.42 15.33 3.06
CA ALA A 413 -8.24 14.17 2.19
C ALA A 413 -7.56 13.04 3.00
N ARG A 414 -8.40 12.23 3.67
CA ARG A 414 -7.98 11.17 4.58
C ARG A 414 -7.61 9.92 3.81
N PHE A 415 -6.61 9.19 4.29
CA PHE A 415 -6.19 7.88 3.78
C PHE A 415 -5.91 7.87 2.27
N THR A 416 -5.41 8.98 1.77
CA THR A 416 -4.97 9.15 0.38
C THR A 416 -3.52 8.71 0.27
N LYS A 417 -3.19 7.93 -0.71
CA LYS A 417 -1.82 7.46 -0.95
C LYS A 417 -0.94 8.62 -1.41
N VAL A 418 0.27 8.67 -0.92
CA VAL A 418 1.23 9.75 -1.22
C VAL A 418 2.55 9.14 -1.63
N TYR A 419 3.05 9.55 -2.78
CA TYR A 419 4.37 9.21 -3.26
C TYR A 419 5.29 10.41 -3.11
N LEU A 420 6.53 10.18 -2.73
CA LEU A 420 7.59 11.19 -2.74
C LEU A 420 8.52 10.86 -3.89
N TYR A 421 8.73 11.82 -4.77
CA TYR A 421 9.62 11.72 -5.91
C TYR A 421 10.78 12.71 -5.81
N ASP A 422 11.89 12.34 -6.42
CA ASP A 422 12.93 13.24 -6.91
C ASP A 422 12.69 13.51 -8.38
N GLN A 423 12.76 14.74 -8.81
CA GLN A 423 12.53 15.13 -10.20
C GLN A 423 13.86 15.26 -10.95
N ASP A 424 14.10 14.42 -11.94
CA ASP A 424 15.30 14.38 -12.73
C ASP A 424 15.18 15.19 -14.02
N PRO A 425 15.89 16.28 -14.18
CA PRO A 425 15.87 17.05 -15.42
C PRO A 425 16.33 16.23 -16.62
N GLY A 426 15.39 15.74 -17.42
CA GLY A 426 15.66 14.95 -18.64
C GLY A 426 15.81 13.46 -18.43
N GLY A 427 15.58 12.97 -17.21
CA GLY A 427 15.53 11.56 -16.81
C GLY A 427 14.12 11.05 -16.55
N THR A 428 14.02 9.96 -15.85
CA THR A 428 12.78 9.43 -15.24
C THR A 428 12.85 9.71 -13.76
N ASP A 429 11.84 10.40 -13.22
CA ASP A 429 11.78 10.80 -11.82
C ASP A 429 11.88 9.59 -10.89
N ASP A 430 12.71 9.69 -9.87
CA ASP A 430 12.94 8.62 -8.90
C ASP A 430 11.87 8.56 -7.82
N LEU A 431 11.22 7.40 -7.65
CA LEU A 431 10.31 7.15 -6.54
C LEU A 431 11.10 6.90 -5.26
N LEU A 432 11.13 7.87 -4.37
CA LEU A 432 11.90 7.82 -3.13
C LEU A 432 11.20 7.10 -1.99
N ALA A 433 9.87 7.27 -1.85
CA ALA A 433 9.09 6.67 -0.78
C ALA A 433 7.58 6.74 -1.07
N THR A 434 6.82 5.92 -0.33
CA THR A 434 5.35 5.92 -0.36
C THR A 434 4.82 5.94 1.06
N THR A 435 3.77 6.72 1.29
CA THR A 435 3.02 6.76 2.56
C THR A 435 1.53 6.98 2.27
N THR A 436 0.73 7.22 3.30
CA THR A 436 -0.68 7.61 3.19
C THR A 436 -0.99 8.73 4.15
N THR A 437 -1.93 9.60 3.81
CA THR A 437 -2.44 10.57 4.77
C THR A 437 -3.21 9.85 5.89
N ASN A 438 -3.07 10.32 7.11
CA ASN A 438 -3.81 9.80 8.26
C ASN A 438 -5.25 10.35 8.33
N ALA A 439 -5.98 10.07 9.42
CA ALA A 439 -7.33 10.57 9.65
C ALA A 439 -7.45 12.11 9.68
N ASN A 440 -6.33 12.82 9.85
CA ASN A 440 -6.26 14.28 9.82
C ASN A 440 -5.73 14.83 8.49
N GLY A 441 -5.70 14.00 7.43
CA GLY A 441 -5.17 14.40 6.14
C GLY A 441 -3.66 14.66 6.10
N PHE A 442 -2.95 14.39 7.21
CA PHE A 442 -1.50 14.64 7.37
C PHE A 442 -0.69 13.43 6.94
N PHE A 443 0.42 13.70 6.27
CA PHE A 443 1.44 12.71 5.92
C PHE A 443 2.85 13.21 6.28
N GLN A 444 3.75 12.27 6.51
CA GLN A 444 5.15 12.54 6.75
C GLN A 444 6.00 11.37 6.26
N PHE A 445 7.11 11.68 5.62
CA PHE A 445 8.14 10.71 5.26
C PHE A 445 9.29 10.76 6.27
N PRO A 446 10.00 9.64 6.49
CA PRO A 446 11.22 9.66 7.31
C PRO A 446 12.26 10.62 6.72
N ALA A 447 13.11 11.16 7.58
CA ALA A 447 14.26 11.93 7.14
C ALA A 447 15.18 11.06 6.27
N ARG A 448 15.74 11.66 5.21
CA ARG A 448 16.65 11.00 4.26
C ARG A 448 17.81 11.90 3.92
N THR A 449 18.88 11.29 3.44
CA THR A 449 20.02 12.05 2.91
C THR A 449 19.57 12.91 1.74
N ASN A 450 19.87 14.19 1.82
CA ASN A 450 19.50 15.18 0.82
C ASN A 450 20.60 15.26 -0.26
N TRP A 451 20.62 14.26 -1.12
CA TRP A 451 21.63 14.12 -2.16
C TRP A 451 21.06 13.38 -3.36
N ASP A 452 21.18 14.00 -4.51
CA ASP A 452 20.85 13.44 -5.79
C ASP A 452 22.11 12.80 -6.42
N ASP A 453 22.09 11.48 -6.57
CA ASP A 453 23.20 10.73 -7.13
C ASP A 453 23.26 10.86 -8.67
N ASP A 454 22.16 11.20 -9.32
CA ASP A 454 22.03 11.31 -10.78
C ASP A 454 22.36 12.72 -11.28
N ASP A 455 22.30 13.73 -10.42
CA ASP A 455 22.75 15.09 -10.77
C ASP A 455 24.27 15.14 -10.89
N THR A 456 24.75 15.68 -12.00
CA THR A 456 26.15 15.80 -12.35
C THR A 456 26.71 17.20 -12.16
N ASP A 457 25.99 18.09 -11.48
CA ASP A 457 26.49 19.45 -11.21
C ASP A 457 27.83 19.35 -10.46
N PRO A 458 28.88 20.10 -10.89
CA PRO A 458 30.18 20.09 -10.26
C PRO A 458 30.16 20.70 -8.84
N ASP A 459 29.19 21.53 -8.50
CA ASP A 459 29.01 22.07 -7.14
C ASP A 459 28.10 21.12 -6.34
N PRO A 460 28.63 20.43 -5.32
CA PRO A 460 27.83 19.52 -4.51
C PRO A 460 26.67 20.18 -3.77
N ASN A 461 26.67 21.51 -3.61
CA ASN A 461 25.52 22.21 -3.02
C ASN A 461 24.30 22.26 -3.95
N ASN A 462 24.50 22.06 -5.25
CA ASN A 462 23.43 22.02 -6.24
C ASN A 462 22.91 20.58 -6.47
N ARG A 463 23.53 19.58 -5.88
CA ARG A 463 23.17 18.15 -5.99
C ARG A 463 22.27 17.70 -4.84
N ARG A 464 21.31 18.51 -4.49
CA ARG A 464 20.25 18.15 -3.54
C ARG A 464 19.01 17.67 -4.29
N LEU A 465 18.20 16.86 -3.62
CA LEU A 465 16.97 16.32 -4.18
C LEU A 465 16.01 17.43 -4.66
N ASP A 466 15.37 17.22 -5.79
CA ASP A 466 14.30 18.04 -6.36
C ASP A 466 12.93 17.43 -6.01
N LEU A 467 12.48 17.66 -4.75
CA LEU A 467 11.38 16.92 -4.16
C LEU A 467 10.01 17.43 -4.61
N TYR A 468 9.12 16.48 -4.95
CA TYR A 468 7.69 16.73 -5.06
C TYR A 468 6.90 15.50 -4.56
N VAL A 469 5.62 15.70 -4.23
CA VAL A 469 4.73 14.62 -3.85
C VAL A 469 3.59 14.48 -4.84
N VAL A 470 3.08 13.24 -4.96
CA VAL A 470 1.92 12.92 -5.78
C VAL A 470 0.89 12.21 -4.88
N TRP A 471 -0.32 12.74 -4.81
CA TRP A 471 -1.45 12.10 -4.15
C TRP A 471 -2.21 11.23 -5.15
N GLU A 472 -2.69 10.06 -4.71
CA GLU A 472 -3.40 9.10 -5.55
C GLU A 472 -4.65 8.57 -4.85
N THR A 473 -5.74 8.41 -5.63
CA THR A 473 -6.99 7.78 -5.16
C THR A 473 -6.86 6.26 -5.05
N ASP A 474 -5.92 5.80 -4.26
CA ASP A 474 -5.68 4.38 -3.99
C ASP A 474 -5.29 4.21 -2.51
N TYR A 475 -5.93 3.30 -1.82
CA TYR A 475 -5.65 2.98 -0.43
C TYR A 475 -5.80 1.49 -0.17
N ASN A 476 -4.79 0.89 0.41
CA ASN A 476 -4.85 -0.46 0.96
C ASN A 476 -4.92 -0.36 2.48
N ASP A 477 -6.04 -0.79 3.07
CA ASP A 477 -6.11 -1.01 4.49
C ASP A 477 -5.80 -2.48 4.78
N SER A 478 -4.60 -2.77 5.25
CA SER A 478 -4.15 -4.13 5.52
C SER A 478 -4.18 -5.07 4.29
N ALA A 479 -4.26 -6.37 4.50
CA ALA A 479 -4.19 -7.37 3.44
C ALA A 479 -5.52 -7.60 2.68
N THR A 480 -6.64 -7.03 3.15
CA THR A 480 -7.98 -7.48 2.74
C THR A 480 -8.85 -6.44 2.04
N ALA A 481 -8.69 -5.15 2.33
CA ALA A 481 -9.54 -4.12 1.76
C ALA A 481 -8.75 -3.07 0.98
N ARG A 482 -9.08 -2.90 -0.29
CA ARG A 482 -8.53 -1.86 -1.15
C ARG A 482 -9.65 -0.97 -1.67
N HIS A 483 -9.50 0.34 -1.46
CA HIS A 483 -10.40 1.35 -1.99
C HIS A 483 -9.69 2.13 -3.08
N ARG A 484 -10.29 2.18 -4.26
CA ARG A 484 -9.63 2.79 -5.42
C ARG A 484 -10.63 3.49 -6.30
N VAL A 485 -10.27 4.68 -6.81
CA VAL A 485 -11.00 5.35 -7.88
C VAL A 485 -10.10 5.46 -9.10
N THR A 486 -10.58 4.99 -10.24
CA THR A 486 -9.84 4.97 -11.49
C THR A 486 -10.64 5.60 -12.62
N ASN A 487 -9.96 6.02 -13.68
CA ASN A 487 -10.61 6.26 -14.96
C ASN A 487 -11.12 4.93 -15.57
N VAL A 488 -11.83 5.01 -16.68
CA VAL A 488 -12.40 3.82 -17.35
C VAL A 488 -11.31 2.87 -17.91
N SER A 489 -10.07 3.33 -18.04
CA SER A 489 -8.92 2.52 -18.42
C SER A 489 -8.20 1.87 -17.23
N GLY A 490 -8.67 2.10 -16.00
CA GLY A 490 -8.12 1.48 -14.79
C GLY A 490 -6.93 2.23 -14.17
N GLN A 491 -6.63 3.45 -14.60
CA GLN A 491 -5.60 4.29 -14.00
C GLN A 491 -6.19 5.11 -12.85
N ALA A 492 -5.56 5.10 -11.68
CA ALA A 492 -5.97 5.92 -10.55
C ALA A 492 -5.75 7.42 -10.84
N TYR A 493 -6.51 8.25 -10.17
CA TYR A 493 -6.35 9.70 -10.28
C TYR A 493 -5.22 10.18 -9.40
N THR A 494 -4.42 11.09 -9.94
CA THR A 494 -3.25 11.63 -9.27
C THR A 494 -3.19 13.16 -9.35
N TRP A 495 -2.61 13.77 -8.33
CA TRP A 495 -2.37 15.22 -8.28
C TRP A 495 -0.96 15.47 -7.75
N PRO A 496 -0.06 16.07 -8.55
CA PRO A 496 1.27 16.46 -8.09
C PRO A 496 1.24 17.76 -7.30
N SER A 497 2.18 17.91 -6.36
CA SER A 497 2.48 19.17 -5.70
C SER A 497 3.36 20.09 -6.57
N PHE A 498 3.76 21.21 -6.03
CA PHE A 498 4.93 21.94 -6.53
C PHE A 498 6.19 21.13 -6.32
N THR A 499 7.26 21.41 -7.08
CA THR A 499 8.59 20.84 -6.88
C THR A 499 9.41 21.79 -5.99
N SER A 500 10.00 21.27 -4.93
CA SER A 500 11.03 21.96 -4.13
C SER A 500 12.39 21.65 -4.72
N SER A 501 12.78 22.41 -5.75
CA SER A 501 14.08 22.21 -6.42
C SER A 501 15.23 22.50 -5.49
N ASN A 502 16.24 21.61 -5.54
CA ASN A 502 17.43 21.66 -4.69
C ASN A 502 17.03 21.83 -3.21
N ALA A 503 16.19 20.91 -2.73
CA ALA A 503 15.49 21.03 -1.45
C ALA A 503 16.44 21.40 -0.28
N PRO A 504 16.03 22.21 0.67
CA PRO A 504 16.89 22.60 1.81
C PRO A 504 17.13 21.41 2.75
N ASP A 505 18.23 21.44 3.51
CA ASP A 505 18.51 20.49 4.59
C ASP A 505 17.58 20.74 5.79
N ALA A 506 16.28 20.57 5.57
CA ALA A 506 15.21 20.88 6.52
C ALA A 506 13.94 20.10 6.17
N THR A 507 12.88 20.34 6.93
CA THR A 507 11.55 19.84 6.58
C THR A 507 10.92 20.72 5.49
N VAL A 508 10.49 20.07 4.40
CA VAL A 508 9.71 20.68 3.32
C VAL A 508 8.24 20.35 3.53
N ASP A 509 7.39 21.37 3.53
CA ASP A 509 5.95 21.24 3.71
C ASP A 509 5.25 21.32 2.35
N PHE A 510 4.62 20.21 1.96
CA PHE A 510 3.86 20.04 0.72
C PHE A 510 2.34 20.16 0.94
N SER A 511 1.89 20.78 2.03
CA SER A 511 0.46 20.97 2.28
C SER A 511 -0.23 21.57 1.06
N SER A 512 -1.35 20.97 0.66
CA SER A 512 -2.05 21.35 -0.57
C SER A 512 -3.56 21.17 -0.44
N VAL A 513 -4.30 21.84 -1.29
CA VAL A 513 -5.75 21.76 -1.38
C VAL A 513 -6.18 21.62 -2.84
N LEU A 514 -7.14 20.73 -3.11
CA LEU A 514 -7.85 20.69 -4.39
C LEU A 514 -9.08 21.58 -4.30
N PRO A 515 -9.07 22.77 -4.89
CA PRO A 515 -10.21 23.71 -4.85
C PRO A 515 -11.32 23.28 -5.81
N VAL A 516 -12.50 23.87 -5.67
CA VAL A 516 -13.62 23.69 -6.61
C VAL A 516 -13.18 23.99 -8.05
N GLY A 517 -13.58 23.14 -8.97
CA GLY A 517 -13.23 23.24 -10.39
C GLY A 517 -11.84 22.73 -10.74
N TRP A 518 -11.10 22.20 -9.78
CA TRP A 518 -9.85 21.50 -10.08
C TRP A 518 -10.13 20.24 -10.91
N PRO A 519 -9.31 19.91 -11.91
CA PRO A 519 -9.54 18.74 -12.74
C PRO A 519 -9.67 17.46 -11.91
N ASN A 520 -10.73 16.70 -12.18
CA ASN A 520 -11.03 15.40 -11.55
C ASN A 520 -11.22 15.45 -10.02
N LEU A 521 -11.64 16.58 -9.47
CA LEU A 521 -11.95 16.72 -8.05
C LEU A 521 -13.01 15.70 -7.60
N GLU A 522 -13.96 15.38 -8.46
CA GLU A 522 -15.02 14.40 -8.21
C GLU A 522 -14.47 13.00 -7.90
N ALA A 523 -13.33 12.62 -8.44
CA ALA A 523 -12.67 11.37 -8.09
C ALA A 523 -12.25 11.32 -6.61
N MET A 524 -11.90 12.47 -6.01
CA MET A 524 -11.63 12.58 -4.57
C MET A 524 -12.92 12.45 -3.77
N TRP A 525 -14.03 13.05 -4.22
CA TRP A 525 -15.32 12.86 -3.56
C TRP A 525 -15.73 11.40 -3.50
N ILE A 526 -15.70 10.73 -4.65
CA ILE A 526 -15.99 9.30 -4.75
C ILE A 526 -15.06 8.50 -3.82
N PHE A 527 -13.77 8.78 -3.83
CA PHE A 527 -12.79 8.08 -3.00
C PHE A 527 -13.09 8.19 -1.50
N GLN A 528 -13.49 9.39 -1.04
CA GLN A 528 -13.84 9.60 0.38
C GLN A 528 -15.20 8.97 0.73
N ASP A 529 -16.14 8.86 -0.23
CA ASP A 529 -17.40 8.15 -0.02
C ASP A 529 -17.16 6.63 0.16
N LEU A 530 -16.31 6.03 -0.68
CA LEU A 530 -15.91 4.62 -0.50
C LEU A 530 -15.29 4.38 0.88
N ARG A 531 -14.44 5.30 1.32
CA ARG A 531 -13.80 5.22 2.64
C ARG A 531 -14.81 5.33 3.77
N ARG A 532 -15.76 6.25 3.66
CA ARG A 532 -16.83 6.45 4.65
C ARG A 532 -17.71 5.22 4.75
N ALA A 533 -18.10 4.61 3.63
CA ALA A 533 -18.88 3.38 3.61
C ALA A 533 -18.16 2.23 4.33
N TRP A 534 -16.90 2.04 4.04
CA TRP A 534 -16.09 1.00 4.69
C TRP A 534 -15.91 1.24 6.19
N GLU A 535 -15.59 2.48 6.58
CA GLU A 535 -15.46 2.87 7.99
C GLU A 535 -16.77 2.69 8.74
N TYR A 536 -17.90 3.03 8.10
CA TYR A 536 -19.23 2.91 8.70
C TYR A 536 -19.53 1.45 9.04
N VAL A 537 -19.38 0.54 8.09
CA VAL A 537 -19.62 -0.90 8.34
C VAL A 537 -18.73 -1.39 9.49
N ARG A 538 -17.45 -1.14 9.44
CA ARG A 538 -16.51 -1.60 10.48
C ARG A 538 -16.79 -1.03 11.87
N ASN A 539 -17.23 0.22 11.95
CA ASN A 539 -17.45 0.87 13.23
C ASN A 539 -18.84 0.56 13.84
N ASN A 540 -19.77 0.08 13.03
CA ASN A 540 -21.15 -0.18 13.43
C ASN A 540 -21.52 -1.67 13.37
N THR A 541 -20.56 -2.59 13.32
CA THR A 541 -20.74 -4.04 13.42
C THR A 541 -19.91 -4.62 14.56
N ASN A 542 -20.42 -5.66 15.24
CA ASN A 542 -19.77 -6.33 16.36
C ASN A 542 -19.94 -7.87 16.29
N PRO A 543 -18.90 -8.68 15.96
CA PRO A 543 -17.52 -8.22 15.70
C PRO A 543 -17.39 -7.35 14.46
N GLN A 544 -16.34 -6.53 14.39
CA GLN A 544 -16.11 -5.66 13.24
C GLN A 544 -16.04 -6.47 11.94
N THR A 545 -16.97 -6.19 11.05
CA THR A 545 -17.04 -6.82 9.74
C THR A 545 -16.21 -6.01 8.73
N ASP A 546 -15.37 -6.68 7.94
CA ASP A 546 -14.68 -6.07 6.81
C ASP A 546 -15.49 -6.32 5.53
N PRO A 547 -16.13 -5.31 4.94
CA PRO A 547 -16.96 -5.49 3.74
C PRO A 547 -16.13 -5.72 2.47
N GLY A 548 -14.79 -5.70 2.57
CA GLY A 548 -13.87 -6.01 1.47
C GLY A 548 -13.54 -4.82 0.58
N SER A 549 -12.92 -5.15 -0.56
CA SER A 549 -12.39 -4.15 -1.50
C SER A 549 -13.47 -3.59 -2.43
N VAL A 550 -13.30 -2.33 -2.84
CA VAL A 550 -14.11 -1.69 -3.89
C VAL A 550 -13.24 -0.88 -4.84
N THR A 551 -13.49 -1.01 -6.12
CA THR A 551 -12.90 -0.16 -7.17
C THR A 551 -14.02 0.59 -7.88
N ALA A 552 -13.99 1.92 -7.79
CA ALA A 552 -14.87 2.78 -8.58
C ALA A 552 -14.18 3.17 -9.90
N ARG A 553 -14.93 3.13 -10.99
CA ARG A 553 -14.55 3.69 -12.28
C ARG A 553 -15.38 4.93 -12.54
N TRP A 554 -14.72 6.01 -12.80
CA TRP A 554 -15.34 7.31 -13.08
C TRP A 554 -14.50 8.05 -14.12
N GLU A 555 -15.10 8.86 -14.95
CA GLU A 555 -14.40 9.76 -15.89
C GLU A 555 -15.23 10.96 -16.20
N THR A 556 -14.62 12.14 -16.23
CA THR A 556 -15.31 13.42 -16.57
C THR A 556 -16.04 13.29 -17.91
N GLY A 557 -17.34 13.68 -17.90
CA GLY A 557 -18.19 13.65 -19.07
C GLY A 557 -18.76 12.28 -19.43
N ARG A 558 -18.44 11.22 -18.70
CA ARG A 558 -18.96 9.86 -18.93
C ARG A 558 -20.21 9.60 -18.09
N ASN A 559 -21.29 9.23 -18.76
CA ASN A 559 -22.54 8.83 -18.13
C ASN A 559 -22.93 7.37 -18.41
N ASP A 560 -22.09 6.66 -19.16
CA ASP A 560 -22.27 5.25 -19.50
C ASP A 560 -20.93 4.54 -19.62
N LEU A 561 -20.89 3.27 -19.27
CA LEU A 561 -19.76 2.38 -19.48
C LEU A 561 -20.31 0.97 -19.72
N THR A 562 -20.26 0.50 -20.97
CA THR A 562 -20.77 -0.85 -21.27
C THR A 562 -20.27 -1.91 -20.28
N PRO A 563 -21.16 -2.68 -19.59
CA PRO A 563 -22.58 -2.80 -19.85
C PRO A 563 -23.49 -1.76 -19.15
N CYS A 564 -22.98 -0.89 -18.32
CA CYS A 564 -23.75 0.09 -17.55
C CYS A 564 -24.32 1.21 -18.45
N SER A 565 -25.61 1.50 -18.34
CA SER A 565 -26.27 2.62 -18.99
C SER A 565 -26.46 3.86 -18.08
N GLY A 566 -25.83 3.85 -16.92
CA GLY A 566 -25.79 4.84 -15.85
C GLY A 566 -24.76 4.36 -14.84
N SER A 567 -24.82 4.82 -13.59
CA SER A 567 -24.04 4.18 -12.52
C SER A 567 -24.49 2.74 -12.38
N CYS A 568 -23.60 1.84 -12.06
CA CYS A 568 -23.91 0.44 -11.77
C CYS A 568 -22.77 -0.28 -11.06
N PHE A 569 -23.10 -1.33 -10.34
CA PHE A 569 -22.14 -2.37 -9.96
C PHE A 569 -22.00 -3.42 -11.07
N TYR A 570 -20.79 -3.85 -11.34
CA TYR A 570 -20.49 -4.85 -12.38
C TYR A 570 -19.56 -5.95 -11.85
N ALA A 571 -20.04 -7.19 -11.84
CA ALA A 571 -19.28 -8.36 -11.39
C ALA A 571 -18.81 -9.30 -12.53
N GLY A 572 -18.97 -8.92 -13.80
CA GLY A 572 -18.57 -9.70 -14.96
C GLY A 572 -17.06 -9.67 -15.24
N PRO A 573 -16.65 -10.19 -16.44
CA PRO A 573 -15.23 -10.21 -16.81
C PRO A 573 -14.56 -8.84 -16.73
N GLY A 574 -13.45 -8.76 -15.98
CA GLY A 574 -12.75 -7.50 -15.70
C GLY A 574 -13.28 -6.70 -14.53
N GLY A 575 -14.25 -7.25 -13.76
CA GLY A 575 -14.73 -6.75 -12.48
C GLY A 575 -14.23 -7.61 -11.29
N PRO A 576 -14.77 -7.41 -10.05
CA PRO A 576 -15.83 -6.45 -9.77
C PRO A 576 -15.36 -4.99 -9.77
N TYR A 577 -16.26 -4.10 -10.17
CA TYR A 577 -16.10 -2.65 -10.02
C TYR A 577 -17.48 -1.97 -9.97
N ILE A 578 -17.54 -0.79 -9.38
CA ILE A 578 -18.68 0.11 -9.54
C ILE A 578 -18.32 1.13 -10.63
N PHE A 579 -19.25 1.43 -11.51
CA PHE A 579 -19.15 2.58 -12.41
C PHE A 579 -20.01 3.71 -11.88
N ILE A 580 -19.40 4.88 -11.72
CA ILE A 580 -20.10 6.08 -11.29
C ILE A 580 -20.24 7.02 -12.49
N ALA A 581 -21.47 7.27 -12.91
CA ALA A 581 -21.76 8.22 -13.98
C ALA A 581 -21.40 9.66 -13.53
N GLN A 582 -21.02 10.53 -14.48
CA GLN A 582 -20.66 11.92 -14.17
C GLN A 582 -21.71 12.65 -13.33
N ARG A 583 -22.98 12.48 -13.65
CA ARG A 583 -24.10 13.10 -12.91
C ARG A 583 -24.19 12.58 -11.47
N SER A 584 -23.98 11.29 -11.28
CA SER A 584 -24.10 10.62 -9.97
C SER A 584 -22.90 10.89 -9.06
N SER A 585 -21.75 11.34 -9.59
CA SER A 585 -20.60 11.72 -8.76
C SER A 585 -20.88 12.92 -7.85
N LEU A 586 -21.94 13.67 -8.15
CA LEU A 586 -22.41 14.77 -7.33
C LEU A 586 -23.19 14.33 -6.09
N SER A 587 -23.76 13.12 -6.09
CA SER A 587 -24.47 12.51 -4.97
C SER A 587 -23.59 11.56 -4.19
N ALA A 588 -23.53 11.72 -2.86
CA ALA A 588 -22.90 10.76 -1.96
C ALA A 588 -23.72 9.47 -1.86
N ASP A 589 -25.06 9.57 -1.92
CA ASP A 589 -25.97 8.43 -1.83
C ASP A 589 -25.80 7.51 -3.04
N ALA A 590 -25.73 8.07 -4.24
CA ALA A 590 -25.51 7.29 -5.45
C ALA A 590 -24.17 6.53 -5.43
N VAL A 591 -23.10 7.13 -4.91
CA VAL A 591 -21.80 6.45 -4.78
C VAL A 591 -21.85 5.34 -3.74
N VAL A 592 -22.53 5.58 -2.61
CA VAL A 592 -22.65 4.60 -1.52
C VAL A 592 -23.62 3.49 -1.88
N HIS A 593 -24.68 3.77 -2.64
CA HIS A 593 -25.60 2.78 -3.21
C HIS A 593 -24.83 1.73 -4.03
N GLU A 594 -24.06 2.14 -5.02
CA GLU A 594 -23.25 1.21 -5.83
C GLU A 594 -22.21 0.46 -4.97
N THR A 595 -21.69 1.11 -3.92
CA THR A 595 -20.80 0.47 -2.95
C THR A 595 -21.54 -0.59 -2.13
N GLY A 596 -22.81 -0.39 -1.81
CA GLY A 596 -23.69 -1.34 -1.13
C GLY A 596 -23.83 -2.65 -1.92
N HIS A 597 -24.02 -2.56 -3.23
CA HIS A 597 -24.02 -3.74 -4.12
C HIS A 597 -22.67 -4.48 -4.09
N ASN A 598 -21.56 -3.73 -4.18
CA ASN A 598 -20.22 -4.34 -4.12
C ASN A 598 -19.98 -5.06 -2.79
N TYR A 599 -20.42 -4.50 -1.67
CA TYR A 599 -20.26 -5.12 -0.36
C TYR A 599 -21.16 -6.36 -0.18
N MET A 600 -22.39 -6.30 -0.65
CA MET A 600 -23.26 -7.49 -0.70
C MET A 600 -22.60 -8.61 -1.52
N TYR A 601 -22.05 -8.28 -2.68
CA TYR A 601 -21.33 -9.24 -3.51
C TYR A 601 -20.08 -9.81 -2.82
N ASN A 602 -19.29 -8.96 -2.18
CA ASN A 602 -18.08 -9.41 -1.46
C ASN A 602 -18.42 -10.40 -0.34
N ALA A 603 -19.54 -10.19 0.35
CA ALA A 603 -19.98 -11.03 1.44
C ALA A 603 -20.58 -12.37 0.98
N THR A 604 -21.41 -12.33 -0.05
CA THR A 604 -22.24 -13.47 -0.47
C THR A 604 -21.72 -14.20 -1.71
N GLY A 605 -20.89 -13.55 -2.52
CA GLY A 605 -20.50 -14.01 -3.86
C GLY A 605 -21.67 -14.02 -4.85
N TRP A 606 -22.82 -13.49 -4.41
CA TRP A 606 -24.04 -13.47 -5.20
C TRP A 606 -24.20 -12.11 -5.89
N TRP A 607 -24.62 -12.16 -7.17
CA TRP A 607 -24.99 -11.00 -7.93
C TRP A 607 -26.05 -11.34 -8.98
N LEU A 608 -26.94 -10.40 -9.23
CA LEU A 608 -27.94 -10.51 -10.27
C LEU A 608 -27.27 -10.57 -11.65
N TRP A 609 -27.29 -11.74 -12.27
CA TRP A 609 -26.86 -11.89 -13.66
C TRP A 609 -27.99 -11.45 -14.63
N TRP A 610 -27.61 -11.08 -15.81
CA TRP A 610 -28.36 -10.52 -16.93
C TRP A 610 -29.77 -11.08 -17.21
N ASP A 611 -30.18 -12.17 -16.62
CA ASP A 611 -31.45 -12.86 -16.94
C ASP A 611 -32.61 -12.45 -16.01
N VAL A 612 -32.44 -11.58 -15.06
CA VAL A 612 -33.40 -11.38 -13.97
C VAL A 612 -34.22 -10.10 -14.11
N GLY A 613 -34.16 -9.40 -15.24
CA GLY A 613 -35.06 -8.29 -15.51
C GLY A 613 -34.77 -6.97 -14.78
N CYS A 614 -33.60 -6.82 -14.11
CA CYS A 614 -33.17 -5.63 -13.39
C CYS A 614 -32.56 -4.53 -14.31
N TYR A 615 -32.84 -4.56 -15.60
CA TYR A 615 -32.27 -3.58 -16.55
C TYR A 615 -32.87 -2.18 -16.52
N SER A 616 -34.04 -2.06 -15.96
CA SER A 616 -34.76 -0.79 -15.87
C SER A 616 -35.60 -0.86 -14.61
N HIS A 617 -34.93 -0.70 -13.50
CA HIS A 617 -35.54 -0.60 -12.19
C HIS A 617 -35.83 0.86 -11.84
N ASP A 618 -36.66 1.07 -10.88
CA ASP A 618 -37.10 2.36 -10.38
C ASP A 618 -37.72 2.14 -9.00
N LEU A 619 -37.44 3.01 -8.08
CA LEU A 619 -37.96 3.03 -6.70
C LEU A 619 -39.45 2.72 -6.56
N PHE A 620 -40.25 2.97 -7.61
CA PHE A 620 -41.71 2.97 -7.56
C PHE A 620 -42.37 1.94 -8.48
N THR A 621 -41.61 1.18 -9.23
CA THR A 621 -42.15 0.17 -10.15
C THR A 621 -42.07 -1.24 -9.56
N GLN A 622 -42.90 -2.13 -10.10
CA GLN A 622 -42.82 -3.58 -9.77
C GLN A 622 -41.72 -4.22 -10.57
N GLU A 623 -40.90 -4.99 -9.89
CA GLU A 623 -39.73 -5.65 -10.43
C GLU A 623 -39.67 -7.13 -10.03
N ASP A 624 -38.64 -7.82 -10.39
CA ASP A 624 -38.31 -9.13 -9.84
C ASP A 624 -37.89 -8.99 -8.35
N VAL A 625 -38.31 -9.94 -7.52
CA VAL A 625 -38.04 -9.92 -6.07
C VAL A 625 -36.56 -9.85 -5.73
N ASN A 626 -35.68 -10.40 -6.60
CA ASN A 626 -34.23 -10.34 -6.41
C ASN A 626 -33.72 -8.93 -6.74
N CYS A 627 -34.29 -8.28 -7.77
CA CYS A 627 -33.99 -6.91 -8.13
C CYS A 627 -34.37 -5.97 -7.00
N ALA A 628 -35.64 -5.99 -6.60
CA ALA A 628 -36.14 -5.15 -5.52
C ALA A 628 -35.37 -5.35 -4.20
N TRP A 629 -34.89 -6.56 -3.93
CA TRP A 629 -34.04 -6.82 -2.76
C TRP A 629 -32.66 -6.18 -2.89
N SER A 630 -31.98 -6.39 -4.04
CA SER A 630 -30.61 -5.86 -4.26
C SER A 630 -30.59 -4.33 -4.27
N GLU A 631 -31.52 -3.73 -4.99
CA GLU A 631 -31.62 -2.28 -5.12
C GLU A 631 -32.10 -1.64 -3.82
N GLY A 632 -33.15 -2.21 -3.21
CA GLY A 632 -33.65 -1.72 -1.92
C GLY A 632 -32.65 -1.82 -0.78
N TRP A 633 -31.76 -2.84 -0.79
CA TRP A 633 -30.63 -2.87 0.13
C TRP A 633 -29.66 -1.74 -0.14
N ALA A 634 -29.31 -1.49 -1.39
CA ALA A 634 -28.33 -0.46 -1.76
C ALA A 634 -28.82 0.95 -1.45
N ASP A 635 -30.12 1.23 -1.70
CA ASP A 635 -30.78 2.48 -1.33
C ASP A 635 -30.77 2.71 0.18
N PHE A 636 -31.20 1.67 0.94
CA PHE A 636 -31.15 1.73 2.39
C PHE A 636 -29.71 1.97 2.88
N PHE A 637 -28.72 1.22 2.37
CA PHE A 637 -27.33 1.27 2.84
C PHE A 637 -26.73 2.66 2.73
N ALA A 638 -27.10 3.42 1.72
CA ALA A 638 -26.63 4.78 1.51
C ALA A 638 -26.94 5.71 2.69
N LEU A 639 -28.13 5.62 3.25
CA LEU A 639 -28.61 6.56 4.27
C LEU A 639 -27.92 6.40 5.63
N PRO A 640 -27.80 5.21 6.24
CA PRO A 640 -27.00 5.02 7.45
C PRO A 640 -25.56 5.51 7.30
N VAL A 641 -24.91 5.19 6.19
CA VAL A 641 -23.53 5.61 5.91
C VAL A 641 -23.41 7.12 5.84
N ASN A 642 -24.35 7.79 5.13
CA ASN A 642 -24.33 9.24 4.91
C ASN A 642 -24.97 10.04 6.06
N SER A 643 -25.64 9.38 7.01
CA SER A 643 -26.13 10.02 8.25
C SER A 643 -25.02 10.72 9.05
N THR A 644 -23.76 10.32 8.85
CA THR A 644 -22.58 11.01 9.41
C THR A 644 -22.34 12.39 8.79
N LEU A 645 -22.83 12.65 7.57
CA LEU A 645 -22.76 13.94 6.89
C LEU A 645 -24.00 14.78 7.17
N ASN A 646 -25.19 14.16 7.22
CA ASN A 646 -26.46 14.80 7.42
C ASN A 646 -27.33 13.96 8.38
N PRO A 647 -27.17 14.13 9.70
CA PRO A 647 -27.97 13.40 10.69
C PRO A 647 -29.47 13.69 10.51
N ASN A 648 -30.28 12.66 10.54
CA ASN A 648 -31.74 12.69 10.33
C ASN A 648 -32.19 12.95 8.87
N ASP A 649 -31.32 12.67 7.91
CA ASP A 649 -31.71 12.68 6.51
C ASP A 649 -32.20 11.28 6.10
N ALA A 650 -33.49 11.13 5.97
CA ALA A 650 -34.11 9.92 5.45
C ALA A 650 -34.27 9.97 3.92
N CYS A 651 -33.65 10.94 3.27
CA CYS A 651 -33.76 11.19 1.86
C CYS A 651 -32.65 10.54 1.08
N PHE A 652 -33.00 9.60 0.23
CA PHE A 652 -32.08 9.09 -0.79
C PHE A 652 -32.09 10.03 -2.01
N ASP A 653 -30.91 10.48 -2.44
CA ASP A 653 -30.73 11.50 -3.47
C ASP A 653 -29.76 11.04 -4.56
N TYR A 654 -30.24 10.89 -5.80
CA TYR A 654 -29.38 10.63 -6.96
C TYR A 654 -28.66 11.86 -7.50
N GLN A 655 -29.09 13.07 -7.12
CA GLN A 655 -28.52 14.35 -7.55
C GLN A 655 -28.49 15.33 -6.36
N ILE A 656 -27.72 16.38 -6.40
CA ILE A 656 -27.62 17.33 -5.29
C ILE A 656 -28.91 18.10 -5.11
N GLY A 657 -29.53 18.01 -3.94
CA GLY A 657 -30.63 18.87 -3.53
C GLY A 657 -31.30 18.37 -2.23
N PRO A 658 -31.92 19.27 -1.43
CA PRO A 658 -32.71 18.81 -0.32
C PRO A 658 -33.96 18.09 -0.84
N CYS A 659 -34.37 17.01 -0.19
CA CYS A 659 -35.64 16.35 -0.46
C CYS A 659 -36.81 17.36 -0.48
N GLN A 660 -37.25 17.73 -1.66
CA GLN A 660 -38.33 18.69 -1.85
C GLN A 660 -39.66 17.97 -2.22
N GLY A 661 -40.17 17.23 -1.27
CA GLY A 661 -41.52 16.60 -1.45
C GLY A 661 -41.43 15.11 -1.81
N ILE A 662 -42.56 14.46 -1.65
CA ILE A 662 -42.69 12.98 -1.69
C ILE A 662 -42.68 12.39 -3.13
N LEU A 663 -42.59 13.21 -4.18
CA LEU A 663 -42.90 12.79 -5.55
C LEU A 663 -41.90 13.31 -6.61
N ASP A 664 -40.70 13.55 -6.28
CA ASP A 664 -39.72 13.83 -7.31
C ASP A 664 -39.04 12.49 -7.75
N GLN A 665 -38.91 12.28 -9.03
CA GLN A 665 -38.23 11.07 -9.57
C GLN A 665 -36.76 10.98 -9.17
N ASP A 666 -36.21 12.06 -8.63
CA ASP A 666 -34.80 12.14 -8.23
C ASP A 666 -34.58 12.07 -6.72
N TYR A 667 -35.66 12.02 -5.90
CA TYR A 667 -35.58 12.00 -4.43
C TYR A 667 -36.61 11.04 -3.83
N PHE A 668 -36.18 10.27 -2.84
CA PHE A 668 -37.05 9.36 -2.12
C PHE A 668 -36.80 9.47 -0.61
N ASN A 669 -37.85 9.77 0.14
CA ASN A 669 -37.80 9.82 1.60
C ASN A 669 -38.25 8.46 2.16
N LEU A 670 -37.35 7.67 2.67
CA LEU A 670 -37.61 6.33 3.20
C LEU A 670 -38.48 6.36 4.46
N GLU A 671 -38.43 7.43 5.26
CA GLU A 671 -39.20 7.62 6.48
C GLU A 671 -40.68 7.86 6.21
N THR A 672 -41.03 8.62 5.19
CA THR A 672 -42.41 9.05 4.95
C THR A 672 -43.12 8.22 3.90
N HIS A 673 -42.44 7.32 3.23
CA HIS A 673 -43.04 6.53 2.16
C HIS A 673 -43.64 5.22 2.68
N SER A 674 -44.75 5.33 3.35
CA SER A 674 -45.38 4.25 4.08
C SER A 674 -46.80 3.90 3.58
N ARG A 675 -47.40 2.84 4.16
CA ARG A 675 -48.78 2.42 3.91
C ARG A 675 -49.80 3.52 4.13
N ASN A 676 -49.50 4.48 4.99
CA ASN A 676 -50.45 5.52 5.41
C ASN A 676 -50.33 6.83 4.62
N ASP A 677 -49.37 6.94 3.72
CA ASP A 677 -49.04 8.19 3.02
C ASP A 677 -49.98 8.55 1.85
N ASN A 678 -51.14 7.96 1.69
CA ASN A 678 -52.06 8.11 0.54
C ASN A 678 -51.40 7.81 -0.83
N GLN A 679 -50.26 7.19 -0.86
CA GLN A 679 -49.55 6.80 -2.09
C GLN A 679 -50.15 5.52 -2.70
N ALA A 680 -51.42 5.35 -2.65
CA ALA A 680 -52.13 4.20 -3.24
C ALA A 680 -51.90 4.02 -4.77
N GLN A 681 -51.22 4.97 -5.37
CA GLN A 681 -50.86 4.91 -6.78
C GLN A 681 -49.58 4.11 -7.02
N PHE A 682 -48.77 3.82 -5.99
CA PHE A 682 -47.54 3.02 -6.12
C PHE A 682 -47.82 1.55 -5.81
N PRO A 683 -47.16 0.63 -6.51
CA PRO A 683 -47.28 -0.80 -6.25
C PRO A 683 -46.87 -1.15 -4.80
N PHE A 684 -47.34 -2.31 -4.36
CA PHE A 684 -47.15 -2.82 -3.02
C PHE A 684 -46.30 -4.10 -3.07
N GLY A 685 -45.62 -4.39 -1.96
CA GLY A 685 -44.96 -5.66 -1.74
C GLY A 685 -43.43 -5.62 -1.93
N ASP A 686 -42.84 -6.76 -1.70
CA ASP A 686 -41.40 -7.00 -1.76
C ASP A 686 -40.82 -7.10 -3.19
N ILE A 687 -41.64 -6.75 -4.17
CA ILE A 687 -41.28 -6.58 -5.58
C ILE A 687 -41.08 -5.13 -5.96
N VAL A 688 -41.02 -4.22 -4.98
CA VAL A 688 -40.83 -2.78 -5.18
C VAL A 688 -39.61 -2.34 -4.36
N GLU A 689 -38.61 -1.87 -5.03
CA GLU A 689 -37.29 -1.45 -4.50
C GLU A 689 -37.44 -0.49 -3.32
N GLY A 690 -38.16 0.63 -3.50
CA GLY A 690 -38.34 1.61 -2.44
C GLY A 690 -39.19 1.11 -1.24
N ARG A 691 -40.01 0.06 -1.40
CA ARG A 691 -40.69 -0.58 -0.27
C ARG A 691 -39.75 -1.44 0.56
N VAL A 692 -38.83 -2.12 -0.08
CA VAL A 692 -37.78 -2.88 0.60
C VAL A 692 -36.82 -1.95 1.32
N ALA A 693 -36.38 -0.86 0.65
CA ALA A 693 -35.52 0.16 1.25
C ALA A 693 -36.15 0.81 2.49
N GLY A 694 -37.44 1.22 2.41
CA GLY A 694 -38.18 1.78 3.55
C GLY A 694 -38.33 0.79 4.70
N ALA A 695 -38.61 -0.49 4.40
CA ALA A 695 -38.73 -1.51 5.45
C ALA A 695 -37.40 -1.73 6.19
N LEU A 696 -36.26 -1.68 5.48
CA LEU A 696 -34.95 -1.76 6.10
C LEU A 696 -34.62 -0.51 6.92
N TYR A 697 -35.09 0.66 6.45
CA TYR A 697 -34.90 1.93 7.14
C TYR A 697 -35.66 1.97 8.47
N ASP A 698 -36.96 1.60 8.49
CA ASP A 698 -37.78 1.47 9.69
C ASP A 698 -37.19 0.43 10.68
N LEU A 699 -36.56 -0.63 10.19
CA LEU A 699 -35.88 -1.59 11.06
C LEU A 699 -34.59 -0.98 11.68
N TRP A 700 -33.92 -0.07 11.00
CA TRP A 700 -32.65 0.48 11.41
C TRP A 700 -32.79 1.64 12.39
N ASP A 701 -33.63 2.59 12.09
CA ASP A 701 -33.62 3.89 12.75
C ASP A 701 -34.34 3.88 14.11
N SER A 702 -34.58 5.02 14.70
CA SER A 702 -35.28 5.18 16.00
C SER A 702 -36.44 6.12 15.96
N THR A 703 -36.79 6.65 14.79
CA THR A 703 -37.95 7.44 14.55
C THR A 703 -39.15 6.51 14.36
N ASN A 704 -40.20 6.67 15.07
CA ASN A 704 -41.35 5.77 14.98
C ASN A 704 -42.52 6.44 14.29
N GLU A 705 -42.95 5.96 13.13
CA GLU A 705 -44.20 6.37 12.50
C GLU A 705 -45.42 5.75 13.18
N PRO A 706 -46.49 6.53 13.39
CA PRO A 706 -47.71 5.95 13.87
C PRO A 706 -48.29 5.01 12.82
N ILE A 707 -48.49 3.87 13.08
CA ILE A 707 -49.32 2.88 13.66
C ILE A 707 -48.52 1.55 13.81
N PHE A 708 -47.63 1.24 12.84
CA PHE A 708 -47.02 -0.07 12.76
C PHE A 708 -45.55 -0.04 13.11
N ASP A 709 -44.77 1.02 12.78
CA ASP A 709 -43.37 1.06 13.09
C ASP A 709 -43.11 1.36 14.59
N SER A 710 -42.24 0.54 15.17
CA SER A 710 -41.67 0.66 16.50
C SER A 710 -40.37 -0.10 16.65
N ALA A 711 -39.75 -0.49 15.50
CA ALA A 711 -38.48 -1.21 15.49
C ALA A 711 -37.35 -0.22 15.70
N THR A 712 -36.21 -0.68 16.27
CA THR A 712 -35.03 0.13 16.53
C THR A 712 -33.82 -0.78 16.62
N PHE A 713 -33.57 -1.57 15.59
CA PHE A 713 -32.52 -2.62 15.62
C PHE A 713 -31.14 -2.01 15.51
N GLY A 714 -31.00 -0.88 14.80
CA GLY A 714 -29.71 -0.34 14.42
C GLY A 714 -29.04 -1.14 13.30
N PHE A 715 -27.81 -0.74 12.92
CA PHE A 715 -27.16 -1.29 11.75
C PHE A 715 -26.60 -2.72 11.95
N ASP A 716 -26.06 -3.02 13.13
CA ASP A 716 -25.36 -4.29 13.41
C ASP A 716 -26.19 -5.56 13.11
N PRO A 717 -27.41 -5.71 13.62
CA PRO A 717 -28.22 -6.90 13.31
C PRO A 717 -28.61 -7.00 11.83
N ILE A 718 -28.87 -5.88 11.17
CA ILE A 718 -29.20 -5.85 9.73
C ILE A 718 -27.98 -6.25 8.92
N ALA A 719 -26.82 -5.69 9.22
CA ALA A 719 -25.57 -6.02 8.58
C ALA A 719 -25.19 -7.51 8.76
N ASP A 720 -25.41 -8.06 9.96
CA ASP A 720 -25.17 -9.48 10.22
C ASP A 720 -26.02 -10.37 9.34
N MET A 721 -27.29 -10.05 9.16
CA MET A 721 -28.19 -10.80 8.30
C MET A 721 -27.82 -10.70 6.81
N VAL A 722 -27.30 -9.56 6.36
CA VAL A 722 -26.92 -9.34 4.96
C VAL A 722 -25.52 -9.89 4.66
N PHE A 723 -24.54 -9.68 5.56
CA PHE A 723 -23.14 -10.00 5.27
C PHE A 723 -22.70 -11.39 5.77
N GLN A 724 -23.39 -11.97 6.74
CA GLN A 724 -22.97 -13.24 7.34
C GLN A 724 -23.90 -14.42 6.98
N ALA A 725 -25.11 -14.14 6.54
CA ALA A 725 -26.04 -15.20 6.10
C ALA A 725 -25.71 -15.67 4.68
N PRO A 726 -25.65 -16.98 4.42
CA PRO A 726 -25.42 -17.47 3.09
C PRO A 726 -26.67 -17.26 2.20
N HIS A 727 -26.54 -16.43 1.17
CA HIS A 727 -27.47 -16.30 0.05
C HIS A 727 -28.88 -15.75 0.35
N GLU A 728 -28.95 -14.61 0.97
CA GLU A 728 -30.16 -13.82 0.98
C GLU A 728 -30.31 -13.13 -0.40
N ASP A 729 -31.07 -13.75 -1.30
CA ASP A 729 -31.30 -13.24 -2.65
C ASP A 729 -32.69 -12.59 -2.82
N THR A 730 -33.47 -12.52 -1.74
CA THR A 730 -34.77 -11.85 -1.67
C THR A 730 -35.03 -11.28 -0.28
N PHE A 731 -35.82 -10.22 -0.20
CA PHE A 731 -36.25 -9.67 1.08
C PHE A 731 -36.99 -10.68 1.96
N ARG A 732 -37.72 -11.64 1.33
CA ARG A 732 -38.37 -12.72 2.07
C ARG A 732 -37.35 -13.60 2.82
N LYS A 733 -36.21 -13.93 2.23
CA LYS A 733 -35.16 -14.68 2.92
C LYS A 733 -34.51 -13.88 4.03
N PHE A 734 -34.30 -12.58 3.82
CA PHE A 734 -33.86 -11.68 4.88
C PHE A 734 -34.83 -11.73 6.06
N TRP A 735 -36.16 -11.67 5.82
CA TRP A 735 -37.15 -11.84 6.86
C TRP A 735 -37.08 -13.20 7.58
N ASP A 736 -36.87 -14.29 6.85
CA ASP A 736 -36.68 -15.62 7.44
C ASP A 736 -35.46 -15.68 8.35
N SER A 737 -34.36 -14.99 8.01
CA SER A 737 -33.19 -14.81 8.89
C SER A 737 -33.48 -13.90 10.08
N CYS A 738 -34.23 -12.82 9.89
CA CYS A 738 -34.68 -11.93 10.95
C CYS A 738 -35.47 -12.68 12.03
N LYS A 739 -36.35 -13.59 11.65
CA LYS A 739 -37.11 -14.46 12.59
C LYS A 739 -36.21 -15.29 13.51
N THR A 740 -34.99 -15.57 13.13
CA THR A 740 -34.03 -16.38 13.89
C THR A 740 -32.90 -15.59 14.54
N SER A 741 -32.78 -14.30 14.25
CA SER A 741 -31.70 -13.43 14.69
C SER A 741 -31.72 -13.07 16.19
N GLY A 742 -32.84 -13.34 16.87
CA GLY A 742 -33.09 -12.93 18.26
C GLY A 742 -33.65 -11.51 18.42
N GLN A 743 -33.93 -10.81 17.31
CA GLN A 743 -34.64 -9.54 17.31
C GLN A 743 -36.14 -9.72 17.61
N ASN A 744 -36.82 -8.63 18.00
CA ASN A 744 -38.26 -8.68 18.25
C ASN A 744 -39.04 -8.82 16.93
N LYS A 745 -39.57 -10.03 16.66
CA LYS A 745 -40.30 -10.37 15.44
C LYS A 745 -41.57 -9.55 15.25
N HIS A 746 -42.30 -9.26 16.34
CA HIS A 746 -43.54 -8.49 16.31
C HIS A 746 -43.24 -7.05 15.83
N GLN A 747 -42.19 -6.41 16.37
CA GLN A 747 -41.80 -5.09 15.90
C GLN A 747 -41.34 -5.14 14.44
N ALA A 748 -40.49 -6.13 14.10
CA ALA A 748 -39.98 -6.25 12.74
C ALA A 748 -41.05 -6.49 11.69
N VAL A 749 -41.97 -7.41 11.91
CA VAL A 749 -43.08 -7.66 10.95
C VAL A 749 -43.99 -6.44 10.77
N ARG A 750 -44.17 -5.65 11.82
CA ARG A 750 -44.98 -4.42 11.77
C ARG A 750 -44.27 -3.32 10.96
N ALA A 751 -42.96 -3.11 11.16
CA ALA A 751 -42.15 -2.19 10.37
C ALA A 751 -42.18 -2.60 8.88
N ILE A 752 -42.00 -3.87 8.59
CA ILE A 752 -42.12 -4.41 7.24
C ILE A 752 -43.53 -4.18 6.66
N TYR A 753 -44.58 -4.42 7.45
CA TYR A 753 -45.98 -4.19 7.05
C TYR A 753 -46.27 -2.71 6.83
N GLN A 754 -45.63 -1.82 7.57
CA GLN A 754 -45.71 -0.35 7.35
C GLN A 754 -45.36 -0.01 5.90
N ASN A 755 -44.35 -0.68 5.35
CA ASN A 755 -43.88 -0.53 3.96
C ASN A 755 -44.64 -1.39 2.95
N THR A 756 -45.89 -1.76 3.24
CA THR A 756 -46.81 -2.52 2.35
C THR A 756 -46.41 -3.98 2.08
N ILE A 757 -45.36 -4.47 2.69
CA ILE A 757 -44.92 -5.85 2.57
C ILE A 757 -45.62 -6.68 3.65
N ASP A 758 -46.41 -7.68 3.26
CA ASP A 758 -47.21 -8.49 4.17
C ASP A 758 -46.57 -9.86 4.41
N TYR A 759 -45.72 -9.95 5.42
CA TYR A 759 -45.15 -11.21 5.91
C TYR A 759 -45.78 -11.69 7.23
N ASP A 760 -46.76 -10.92 7.74
CA ASP A 760 -47.43 -11.24 8.97
C ASP A 760 -48.29 -12.48 8.85
N THR A 761 -48.39 -13.28 9.88
CA THR A 761 -49.34 -14.38 9.99
C THR A 761 -50.44 -14.00 10.99
N ALA A 762 -51.65 -14.39 10.70
CA ALA A 762 -52.73 -14.08 11.62
C ALA A 762 -52.65 -14.93 12.90
N PRO A 763 -52.82 -14.36 14.07
CA PRO A 763 -52.86 -15.10 15.31
C PRO A 763 -54.03 -16.08 15.28
N ARG A 764 -53.88 -17.20 16.00
CA ARG A 764 -54.89 -18.28 16.02
C ARG A 764 -55.14 -18.76 17.42
N PHE A 765 -56.34 -19.32 17.59
CA PHE A 765 -56.65 -20.11 18.80
C PHE A 765 -56.24 -21.56 18.58
N ASP A 766 -55.18 -22.00 19.26
CA ASP A 766 -54.63 -23.36 19.22
C ASP A 766 -54.06 -23.77 20.58
N PRO A 767 -54.78 -24.60 21.37
CA PRO A 767 -56.03 -25.26 21.03
C PRO A 767 -57.24 -24.33 21.03
N PRO A 768 -58.36 -24.72 20.39
CA PRO A 768 -59.60 -23.94 20.40
C PRO A 768 -60.09 -23.68 21.82
N LEU A 769 -60.81 -22.56 21.98
CA LEU A 769 -61.38 -22.15 23.29
C LEU A 769 -62.34 -23.22 23.80
N PRO A 770 -62.20 -23.67 25.04
CA PRO A 770 -63.01 -24.73 25.57
C PRO A 770 -64.35 -24.22 26.10
N ASP A 771 -65.40 -25.03 25.88
CA ASP A 771 -66.69 -24.84 26.56
C ASP A 771 -66.52 -24.80 28.07
N ARG A 772 -67.26 -23.94 28.74
CA ARG A 772 -67.16 -23.70 30.18
C ARG A 772 -68.51 -23.77 30.88
N VAL A 773 -68.49 -24.13 32.14
CA VAL A 773 -69.61 -24.09 33.04
C VAL A 773 -69.43 -22.94 34.01
N ALA A 774 -70.39 -22.05 34.09
CA ALA A 774 -70.46 -21.01 35.10
C ALA A 774 -71.47 -21.39 36.15
N LEU A 775 -71.24 -20.94 37.40
CA LEU A 775 -72.12 -21.18 38.51
C LEU A 775 -73.05 -19.98 38.67
N GLN A 776 -74.40 -20.30 38.80
CA GLN A 776 -75.43 -19.30 39.05
C GLN A 776 -75.08 -18.41 40.24
N ASN A 777 -75.22 -17.08 40.12
CA ASN A 777 -75.01 -16.08 41.19
C ASN A 777 -73.58 -16.07 41.72
N LEU A 778 -72.56 -16.61 41.03
CA LEU A 778 -71.19 -16.60 41.44
C LEU A 778 -70.34 -15.83 40.37
N THR A 779 -69.58 -14.86 40.83
CA THR A 779 -68.55 -14.23 40.01
C THR A 779 -67.34 -15.16 40.00
N MET A 780 -66.90 -15.53 38.84
CA MET A 780 -65.76 -16.43 38.60
C MET A 780 -64.71 -15.62 37.81
N PRO A 781 -63.70 -15.07 38.47
CA PRO A 781 -62.62 -14.39 37.76
C PRO A 781 -61.65 -15.41 37.16
N HIS A 782 -61.01 -15.00 36.07
CA HIS A 782 -59.91 -15.75 35.46
C HIS A 782 -60.23 -17.18 35.08
N VAL A 783 -61.40 -17.41 34.44
CA VAL A 783 -61.93 -18.76 34.12
C VAL A 783 -61.14 -19.33 32.90
N ILE A 784 -60.79 -18.50 31.95
CA ILE A 784 -59.95 -18.85 30.83
C ILE A 784 -58.81 -17.84 30.82
N ASP A 785 -57.61 -18.35 30.76
CA ASP A 785 -56.40 -17.61 30.44
C ASP A 785 -56.22 -17.73 28.93
N LEU A 786 -56.33 -16.64 28.19
CA LEU A 786 -56.24 -16.64 26.73
C LEU A 786 -54.84 -16.88 26.22
N TRP A 787 -53.83 -16.67 27.08
CA TRP A 787 -52.47 -17.05 26.73
C TRP A 787 -52.27 -18.55 26.53
N ASP A 788 -53.04 -19.37 27.24
CA ASP A 788 -53.01 -20.85 27.07
C ASP A 788 -53.65 -21.32 25.76
N TYR A 789 -54.35 -20.44 25.05
CA TYR A 789 -55.16 -20.81 23.85
C TYR A 789 -54.81 -19.99 22.61
N SER A 790 -54.07 -18.90 22.75
CA SER A 790 -53.71 -18.05 21.60
C SER A 790 -52.25 -18.30 21.24
N THR A 791 -51.92 -18.28 19.96
CA THR A 791 -50.57 -18.37 19.46
C THR A 791 -50.42 -17.56 18.18
N ASP A 792 -49.22 -17.04 17.97
CA ASP A 792 -48.80 -16.37 16.76
C ASP A 792 -47.34 -16.70 16.44
N ASP A 793 -46.96 -16.61 15.17
CA ASP A 793 -45.63 -16.99 14.75
C ASP A 793 -44.62 -15.83 14.96
N GLU A 794 -45.07 -14.60 14.93
CA GLU A 794 -44.33 -13.37 15.06
C GLU A 794 -44.45 -12.69 16.43
N SER A 795 -45.65 -12.81 17.06
CA SER A 795 -45.99 -12.08 18.30
C SER A 795 -45.99 -13.02 19.51
N THR A 796 -45.48 -12.52 20.64
CA THR A 796 -45.62 -13.18 21.94
C THR A 796 -47.01 -12.96 22.52
N ASP A 797 -47.41 -13.77 23.50
CA ASP A 797 -48.68 -13.61 24.18
C ASP A 797 -48.91 -12.21 24.73
N ALA A 798 -47.86 -11.53 25.21
CA ALA A 798 -47.93 -10.17 25.74
C ALA A 798 -48.20 -9.08 24.68
N GLU A 799 -47.96 -9.39 23.42
CA GLU A 799 -48.13 -8.49 22.27
C GLU A 799 -49.47 -8.71 21.57
N LEU A 800 -50.19 -9.77 21.93
CA LEU A 800 -51.56 -10.04 21.45
C LEU A 800 -52.62 -9.23 22.22
N GLY A 801 -53.67 -8.89 21.50
CA GLY A 801 -54.84 -8.24 22.07
C GLY A 801 -56.11 -9.05 21.87
N TRP A 802 -57.01 -8.99 22.83
CA TRP A 802 -58.26 -9.75 22.79
C TRP A 802 -59.45 -8.83 22.92
N GLN A 803 -60.54 -9.19 22.23
CA GLN A 803 -61.81 -8.48 22.29
C GLN A 803 -62.97 -9.47 22.27
N ILE A 804 -63.97 -9.21 23.08
CA ILE A 804 -65.29 -9.93 22.93
C ILE A 804 -66.00 -9.33 21.72
N VAL A 805 -66.12 -10.13 20.69
CA VAL A 805 -66.83 -9.73 19.45
C VAL A 805 -68.35 -9.92 19.58
N ASN A 806 -68.80 -11.03 20.20
CA ASN A 806 -70.21 -11.34 20.36
C ASN A 806 -70.47 -12.18 21.61
N VAL A 807 -71.58 -11.94 22.23
CA VAL A 807 -72.16 -12.81 23.27
C VAL A 807 -73.63 -12.94 22.97
N THR A 808 -74.07 -14.18 22.66
CA THR A 808 -75.44 -14.41 22.21
C THR A 808 -76.51 -14.12 23.27
N ASP A 809 -76.16 -14.14 24.56
CA ASP A 809 -76.98 -13.70 25.68
C ASP A 809 -76.17 -12.95 26.73
N ALA A 810 -76.37 -11.65 26.84
CA ALA A 810 -75.60 -10.79 27.76
C ALA A 810 -75.76 -11.21 29.23
N ARG A 811 -76.82 -11.96 29.59
CA ARG A 811 -77.03 -12.48 30.98
C ARG A 811 -75.95 -13.50 31.42
N CYS A 812 -75.14 -14.02 30.51
CA CYS A 812 -73.94 -14.81 30.79
C CYS A 812 -72.89 -14.03 31.62
N GLY A 813 -72.92 -12.71 31.51
CA GLY A 813 -72.01 -11.81 32.28
C GLY A 813 -70.51 -12.02 31.96
N ILE A 814 -70.16 -12.07 30.67
CA ILE A 814 -68.81 -12.29 30.22
C ILE A 814 -68.10 -10.94 30.13
N SER A 815 -66.89 -10.90 30.65
CA SER A 815 -66.01 -9.73 30.51
C SER A 815 -64.52 -10.18 30.34
N LEU A 816 -63.70 -9.31 29.75
CA LEU A 816 -62.30 -9.46 29.70
C LEU A 816 -61.60 -8.58 30.75
N ASP A 817 -60.57 -9.11 31.39
CA ASP A 817 -59.59 -8.40 32.18
C ASP A 817 -58.19 -8.76 31.64
N SER A 818 -57.64 -7.88 30.73
CA SER A 818 -56.45 -8.19 29.94
C SER A 818 -56.69 -9.47 29.13
N HIS A 819 -55.92 -10.53 29.38
CA HIS A 819 -56.01 -11.82 28.75
C HIS A 819 -56.94 -12.83 29.49
N PHE A 820 -57.59 -12.43 30.57
CA PHE A 820 -58.47 -13.31 31.34
C PHE A 820 -59.92 -13.11 30.97
N VAL A 821 -60.65 -14.19 30.77
CA VAL A 821 -62.11 -14.18 30.63
C VAL A 821 -62.75 -14.43 31.99
N ASN A 822 -63.60 -13.53 32.40
CA ASN A 822 -64.27 -13.55 33.63
C ASN A 822 -65.76 -13.86 33.41
N PHE A 823 -66.41 -14.60 34.32
CA PHE A 823 -67.81 -14.90 34.28
C PHE A 823 -68.51 -14.31 35.51
N ALA A 824 -69.58 -13.58 35.31
CA ALA A 824 -70.42 -12.97 36.32
C ALA A 824 -71.89 -13.06 35.88
N PRO A 825 -72.49 -14.29 35.84
CA PRO A 825 -73.82 -14.49 35.34
C PRO A 825 -74.86 -13.65 36.12
N GLN A 826 -75.82 -13.10 35.38
CA GLN A 826 -76.93 -12.33 35.97
C GLN A 826 -77.60 -13.12 37.09
N GLN A 827 -77.96 -12.43 38.20
CA GLN A 827 -78.58 -13.05 39.34
C GLN A 827 -79.84 -13.83 38.96
N GLY A 828 -79.95 -15.05 39.36
CA GLY A 828 -81.09 -15.95 39.11
C GLY A 828 -81.14 -16.54 37.73
N TRP A 829 -80.27 -16.23 36.81
CA TRP A 829 -80.32 -16.72 35.44
C TRP A 829 -79.66 -18.09 35.28
N LEU A 830 -80.32 -18.95 34.49
CA LEU A 830 -79.79 -20.25 34.03
C LEU A 830 -79.98 -20.31 32.50
N GLY A 831 -79.02 -20.85 31.81
CA GLY A 831 -79.01 -20.96 30.34
C GLY A 831 -77.70 -21.15 29.77
N SER A 832 -77.57 -20.95 28.44
CA SER A 832 -76.29 -21.05 27.77
C SER A 832 -76.14 -19.82 26.82
N CYS A 833 -74.95 -19.38 26.63
CA CYS A 833 -74.55 -18.43 25.57
C CYS A 833 -73.35 -18.92 24.83
N ASP A 834 -73.20 -18.48 23.57
CA ASP A 834 -72.02 -18.63 22.79
C ASP A 834 -71.25 -17.29 22.85
N VAL A 835 -69.97 -17.37 23.12
CA VAL A 835 -69.07 -16.25 23.27
C VAL A 835 -68.00 -16.31 22.17
N THR A 836 -67.92 -15.28 21.36
CA THR A 836 -66.93 -15.13 20.31
C THR A 836 -65.86 -14.13 20.77
N ILE A 837 -64.64 -14.59 20.83
CA ILE A 837 -63.50 -13.75 21.15
C ILE A 837 -62.64 -13.61 19.89
N SER A 838 -62.13 -12.40 19.65
CA SER A 838 -61.09 -12.11 18.67
C SER A 838 -59.73 -12.03 19.37
N VAL A 839 -58.71 -12.59 18.74
CA VAL A 839 -57.33 -12.35 19.02
C VAL A 839 -56.71 -11.57 17.89
N SER A 840 -55.90 -10.57 18.18
CA SER A 840 -55.21 -9.72 17.19
C SER A 840 -53.81 -9.38 17.62
N ASP A 841 -52.85 -9.36 16.65
CA ASP A 841 -51.49 -8.85 16.73
C ASP A 841 -51.41 -7.37 16.34
N SER A 842 -52.49 -6.70 16.08
CA SER A 842 -52.66 -5.33 15.56
C SER A 842 -52.55 -5.18 14.04
N ILE A 843 -52.11 -6.20 13.31
CA ILE A 843 -52.14 -6.27 11.84
C ILE A 843 -53.31 -7.12 11.39
N LYS A 844 -53.41 -8.32 11.91
CA LYS A 844 -54.49 -9.31 11.58
C LYS A 844 -55.23 -9.77 12.82
N ALA A 845 -56.31 -10.39 12.59
CA ALA A 845 -57.13 -10.94 13.67
C ALA A 845 -57.81 -12.23 13.27
N ASN A 846 -58.11 -13.04 14.26
CA ASN A 846 -58.86 -14.27 14.09
C ASN A 846 -59.85 -14.41 15.26
N THR A 847 -60.87 -15.26 15.11
CA THR A 847 -61.92 -15.42 16.11
C THR A 847 -62.16 -16.89 16.43
N ASP A 848 -62.48 -17.14 17.69
CA ASP A 848 -63.04 -18.45 18.09
C ASP A 848 -64.25 -18.28 18.98
N THR A 849 -65.07 -19.33 19.03
CA THR A 849 -66.34 -19.30 19.76
C THR A 849 -66.44 -20.50 20.68
N PHE A 850 -66.72 -20.26 21.92
CA PHE A 850 -66.95 -21.27 22.94
C PHE A 850 -68.33 -21.07 23.63
N ARG A 851 -68.89 -22.15 24.20
CA ARG A 851 -70.17 -22.13 24.90
C ARG A 851 -69.95 -22.02 26.41
N VAL A 852 -70.67 -21.10 27.02
CA VAL A 852 -70.77 -21.00 28.45
C VAL A 852 -72.18 -21.50 28.89
N THR A 853 -72.23 -22.49 29.79
CA THR A 853 -73.49 -23.00 30.38
C THR A 853 -73.56 -22.62 31.84
N VAL A 854 -74.56 -21.87 32.20
CA VAL A 854 -74.79 -21.44 33.61
C VAL A 854 -75.65 -22.46 34.30
N VAL A 855 -75.09 -23.11 35.31
CA VAL A 855 -75.76 -24.16 36.06
C VAL A 855 -76.00 -23.75 37.53
N PRO A 856 -77.01 -24.31 38.21
CA PRO A 856 -77.28 -23.96 39.59
C PRO A 856 -76.17 -24.45 40.53
N VAL A 857 -75.83 -23.66 41.56
CA VAL A 857 -74.96 -24.10 42.63
C VAL A 857 -75.67 -25.18 43.40
N ARG A 858 -75.22 -26.43 43.21
CA ARG A 858 -75.74 -27.55 44.05
C ARG A 858 -75.05 -27.48 45.41
N GLY A 859 -75.84 -27.02 46.40
CA GLY A 859 -75.42 -27.08 47.79
C GLY A 859 -75.13 -28.51 48.20
N ARG A 860 -73.93 -28.83 48.63
CA ARG A 860 -73.70 -30.06 49.39
C ARG A 860 -74.38 -29.92 50.71
N SER A 861 -75.49 -30.66 50.93
CA SER A 861 -76.05 -30.85 52.28
C SER A 861 -75.05 -31.69 53.10
N PHE A 862 -74.40 -31.02 54.03
CA PHE A 862 -73.67 -31.75 55.08
C PHE A 862 -74.71 -32.19 56.09
N LEU A 863 -75.09 -33.49 56.08
CA LEU A 863 -75.76 -34.09 57.20
C LEU A 863 -74.78 -34.13 58.43
N PRO A 864 -75.13 -33.57 59.58
CA PRO A 864 -74.28 -33.71 60.73
C PRO A 864 -74.31 -35.17 61.18
N VAL A 865 -73.11 -35.80 61.13
CA VAL A 865 -72.95 -37.13 61.69
C VAL A 865 -72.90 -36.90 63.27
N ILE A 866 -74.03 -37.20 63.89
CA ILE A 866 -74.03 -37.31 65.37
C ILE A 866 -73.32 -38.58 65.70
N LEU A 867 -72.05 -38.56 66.16
CA LEU A 867 -71.39 -39.66 66.80
C LEU A 867 -71.88 -39.75 68.21
N LYS A 868 -72.53 -40.90 68.51
CA LYS A 868 -72.81 -41.39 69.86
C LYS A 868 -71.57 -41.96 70.54
#